data_3f527f1067449be431329518b1dd5c18
#
_entry.id   3f527f1067449be431329518b1dd5c18
#
_cell.length_a   1.000
_cell.length_b   1.000
_cell.length_c   1.000
_cell.angle_alpha   90.00
_cell.angle_beta   90.00
_cell.angle_gamma   90.00
#
_symmetry.space_group_name_H-M   'P 1'
#
loop_
_entity.id
_entity.type
_entity.pdbx_description
1 polymer ?
#
loop_
_entity_poly.entity_id
_entity_poly.type
_entity_poly.pdbx_seq_one_letter_code
_entity_poly.pdbx_strand_id
1 'polypeptide(L)'
;MNNKIKSLAFLVNLGIYGVASPAFAAETTSNKDVDGETMVVTAAEQNLQAPGVSTITADEIRKRPPARDVSEIIRTMPGVNLTGNSTSGQRGNNRQIDIRGMGPENTLILIDGKPVTSRNSVRQGWRGERDTRGDTGWVPPEMIERIEVLRGPAAARYGNGAAGGVVNIITKKGGDEWHGSWNTYFNAPEHKEEGSTKRTNFSLTGPMGDGFSFRLFGNLDKTQADAWDINDGHQSERTGAYADTMPAGREGVENKDINGQVRWDFAPMQSLEFEAGYSRQGNLYAGDTQNTNNDNNTSKGGKGLVKKYYGKETNRMYRQNYALTWNGGWDSGITTSNWAQYEHTRNSRLGEGLAGGLEGLFNSNQFSDTDLADVTLHSEINIPFDFVVNQNLTLGTEWNQQRMKDSSSNTQTFMGGNIPGYSSTDRSPYSQAEIFSLFAENNMEVTDSTMLTPALRFDHHSVVGDNWSPSLNLSQGLGDDFTLKMGIARAYKAPSLYQLNPNYILYSKGQGCYATGAATGIGCYMMGNDDLKAETSVNKEIGLEFKRDGWLAGVTWFRNDYRNKIEAGTTPLSRTSITSGTTTTYTDIYQWENIPKAVVEGLEGTLNVPVSETVSWTNNITYMLQSKNKETGERLSIIPEYTLNSTLSWQVRQDVSLQSTFTWYGKQQPKKYDYQGKPVTGTSATEVSPYSIVGLSATWDVNKNVSLTGGVDNVFDKRLWREGNAQTVSDTKTGDYMAGAGAYTYNEPGRTWYMSINTHF
;
A
#
# COMPACT_ATOMS: atom_id res chain seq x y z
N MET A 1 9.12 30.59 15.11
CA MET A 1 8.91 30.53 13.65
C MET A 1 7.62 29.81 13.27
N ASN A 2 7.20 28.76 13.99
CA ASN A 2 6.06 27.92 13.60
C ASN A 2 4.67 28.62 13.58
N ASN A 3 4.45 29.61 14.45
CA ASN A 3 3.13 30.28 14.50
C ASN A 3 2.85 31.26 13.35
N LYS A 4 3.89 31.77 12.69
CA LYS A 4 3.72 32.71 11.56
C LYS A 4 3.37 32.00 10.25
N ILE A 5 3.82 30.77 10.06
CA ILE A 5 3.52 29.98 8.86
C ILE A 5 2.08 29.46 8.90
N LYS A 6 1.60 29.06 10.10
CA LYS A 6 0.18 28.66 10.28
C LYS A 6 -0.80 29.79 9.97
N SER A 7 -0.43 31.02 10.34
CA SER A 7 -1.22 32.21 10.05
C SER A 7 -1.23 32.59 8.56
N LEU A 8 -0.15 32.29 7.84
CA LEU A 8 -0.04 32.57 6.41
C LEU A 8 -0.90 31.63 5.55
N ALA A 9 -0.95 30.35 5.90
CA ALA A 9 -1.79 29.36 5.21
C ALA A 9 -3.30 29.71 5.35
N PHE A 10 -3.69 30.18 6.53
CA PHE A 10 -5.07 30.60 6.79
C PHE A 10 -5.43 31.91 6.05
N LEU A 11 -4.48 32.86 5.97
CA LEU A 11 -4.69 34.15 5.27
C LEU A 11 -4.73 34.02 3.76
N VAL A 12 -3.98 33.11 3.16
CA VAL A 12 -4.01 32.84 1.72
C VAL A 12 -5.37 32.26 1.31
N ASN A 13 -5.95 31.39 2.13
CA ASN A 13 -7.30 30.85 1.89
C ASN A 13 -8.41 31.92 2.02
N LEU A 14 -8.28 32.87 2.94
CA LEU A 14 -9.26 33.94 3.11
C LEU A 14 -9.19 35.04 2.04
N GLY A 15 -8.02 35.23 1.43
CA GLY A 15 -7.82 36.26 0.39
C GLY A 15 -8.40 35.92 -0.98
N ILE A 16 -8.62 34.65 -1.27
CA ILE A 16 -9.14 34.17 -2.56
C ILE A 16 -10.67 34.17 -2.61
N TYR A 17 -11.36 34.11 -1.47
CA TYR A 17 -12.81 33.96 -1.39
C TYR A 17 -13.61 35.28 -1.33
N GLY A 18 -12.94 36.42 -1.49
CA GLY A 18 -13.57 37.74 -1.28
C GLY A 18 -14.42 38.27 -2.45
N VAL A 19 -14.48 37.64 -3.58
CA VAL A 19 -15.19 38.21 -4.75
C VAL A 19 -15.79 37.07 -5.62
N ALA A 20 -16.99 36.62 -5.33
CA ALA A 20 -17.88 35.99 -6.31
C ALA A 20 -19.31 35.81 -5.80
N SER A 21 -20.29 36.22 -6.58
CA SER A 21 -21.72 35.93 -6.40
C SER A 21 -22.06 34.57 -7.02
N PRO A 22 -23.08 33.85 -6.50
CA PRO A 22 -23.30 32.42 -6.82
C PRO A 22 -24.09 32.17 -8.10
N ALA A 23 -23.78 31.12 -8.81
CA ALA A 23 -24.69 30.47 -9.76
C ALA A 23 -24.30 29.03 -10.22
N PHE A 24 -25.23 28.14 -10.10
CA PHE A 24 -25.62 26.87 -10.73
C PHE A 24 -24.63 25.67 -10.94
N ALA A 25 -25.19 24.48 -10.62
CA ALA A 25 -24.59 23.17 -10.47
C ALA A 25 -24.24 22.43 -11.76
N ALA A 26 -23.14 21.64 -11.73
CA ALA A 26 -22.93 20.56 -12.68
C ALA A 26 -22.33 19.32 -12.02
N GLU A 27 -22.97 18.18 -12.28
CA GLU A 27 -22.45 16.85 -12.05
C GLU A 27 -21.21 16.62 -12.91
N THR A 28 -20.23 15.91 -12.37
CA THR A 28 -19.08 15.39 -13.11
C THR A 28 -19.52 14.29 -14.07
N THR A 29 -20.02 14.66 -15.22
CA THR A 29 -20.11 13.84 -16.40
C THR A 29 -19.33 14.49 -17.51
N SER A 30 -18.52 13.66 -18.19
CA SER A 30 -17.78 14.00 -19.40
C SER A 30 -18.44 15.06 -20.28
N ASN A 31 -17.66 16.03 -20.71
CA ASN A 31 -17.96 17.00 -21.77
C ASN A 31 -19.40 17.55 -21.77
N LYS A 32 -19.65 18.61 -21.03
CA LYS A 32 -20.81 19.46 -21.32
C LYS A 32 -20.31 20.69 -22.05
N ASP A 33 -20.80 20.83 -23.28
CA ASP A 33 -20.74 22.06 -24.06
C ASP A 33 -21.49 23.15 -23.28
N VAL A 34 -20.79 24.12 -22.74
CA VAL A 34 -21.37 25.40 -22.33
C VAL A 34 -21.00 26.36 -23.42
N ASP A 35 -22.00 26.82 -24.16
CA ASP A 35 -21.88 27.77 -25.27
C ASP A 35 -20.93 27.39 -26.45
N GLY A 36 -20.75 26.07 -26.69
CA GLY A 36 -19.99 25.60 -27.86
C GLY A 36 -18.47 25.62 -27.69
N GLU A 37 -17.92 25.99 -26.53
CA GLU A 37 -16.50 25.89 -26.23
C GLU A 37 -16.21 24.68 -25.35
N THR A 38 -15.34 23.79 -25.81
CA THR A 38 -14.86 22.61 -25.05
C THR A 38 -13.94 23.09 -23.93
N MET A 39 -14.37 22.96 -22.67
CA MET A 39 -13.52 23.31 -21.53
C MET A 39 -12.38 22.31 -21.34
N VAL A 40 -11.14 22.79 -21.21
CA VAL A 40 -9.98 21.95 -20.90
C VAL A 40 -10.12 21.38 -19.48
N VAL A 41 -9.99 20.07 -19.36
CA VAL A 41 -10.03 19.37 -18.07
C VAL A 41 -8.88 19.80 -17.14
N THR A 42 -9.02 19.56 -15.83
CA THR A 42 -7.97 19.86 -14.86
C THR A 42 -6.73 19.02 -15.10
N ALA A 43 -5.59 19.44 -14.56
CA ALA A 43 -4.35 18.66 -14.61
C ALA A 43 -4.51 17.29 -13.92
N ALA A 44 -5.29 17.21 -12.86
CA ALA A 44 -5.58 15.95 -12.18
C ALA A 44 -6.36 14.98 -13.08
N GLU A 45 -7.40 15.43 -13.77
CA GLU A 45 -8.17 14.63 -14.72
C GLU A 45 -7.35 14.22 -15.94
N GLN A 46 -6.50 15.12 -16.45
CA GLN A 46 -5.58 14.80 -17.55
C GLN A 46 -4.57 13.72 -17.14
N ASN A 47 -4.06 13.78 -15.92
CA ASN A 47 -3.10 12.81 -15.41
C ASN A 47 -3.71 11.39 -15.25
N LEU A 48 -5.04 11.27 -15.07
CA LEU A 48 -5.72 9.95 -15.09
C LEU A 48 -5.67 9.29 -16.49
N GLN A 49 -5.36 10.03 -17.53
CA GLN A 49 -5.14 9.50 -18.88
C GLN A 49 -3.67 9.17 -19.18
N ALA A 50 -2.76 9.36 -18.22
CA ALA A 50 -1.35 9.06 -18.37
C ALA A 50 -1.12 7.53 -18.56
N PRO A 51 -0.01 7.12 -19.22
CA PRO A 51 0.25 5.71 -19.49
C PRO A 51 0.43 4.87 -18.19
N GLY A 52 0.89 5.49 -17.12
CA GLY A 52 1.08 4.88 -15.82
C GLY A 52 -0.19 4.76 -14.98
N VAL A 53 -1.39 4.92 -15.54
CA VAL A 53 -2.66 4.86 -14.80
C VAL A 53 -3.50 3.67 -15.24
N SER A 54 -4.07 2.97 -14.29
CA SER A 54 -5.03 1.88 -14.48
C SER A 54 -6.23 2.10 -13.58
N THR A 55 -7.42 1.74 -14.08
CA THR A 55 -8.67 1.83 -13.32
C THR A 55 -9.31 0.45 -13.24
N ILE A 56 -9.79 0.08 -12.04
CA ILE A 56 -10.56 -1.13 -11.77
C ILE A 56 -11.98 -0.69 -11.42
N THR A 57 -12.98 -1.21 -12.14
CA THR A 57 -14.39 -0.81 -11.97
C THR A 57 -15.10 -1.67 -10.93
N ALA A 58 -16.26 -1.19 -10.44
CA ALA A 58 -17.14 -1.96 -9.57
C ALA A 58 -17.60 -3.27 -10.20
N ASP A 59 -17.85 -3.29 -11.54
CA ASP A 59 -18.27 -4.49 -12.26
C ASP A 59 -17.15 -5.55 -12.31
N GLU A 60 -15.89 -5.14 -12.49
CA GLU A 60 -14.74 -6.05 -12.42
C GLU A 60 -14.59 -6.66 -11.02
N ILE A 61 -14.79 -5.86 -9.96
CA ILE A 61 -14.76 -6.32 -8.57
C ILE A 61 -15.93 -7.30 -8.32
N ARG A 62 -17.12 -7.02 -8.84
CA ARG A 62 -18.31 -7.88 -8.70
C ARG A 62 -18.14 -9.24 -9.39
N LYS A 63 -17.55 -9.25 -10.57
CA LYS A 63 -17.29 -10.48 -11.36
C LYS A 63 -16.17 -11.33 -10.78
N ARG A 64 -15.25 -10.72 -10.07
CA ARG A 64 -14.12 -11.39 -9.39
C ARG A 64 -13.91 -10.78 -8.00
N PRO A 65 -14.81 -11.07 -7.04
CA PRO A 65 -14.72 -10.49 -5.71
C PRO A 65 -13.46 -11.01 -4.99
N PRO A 66 -12.61 -10.11 -4.45
CA PRO A 66 -11.43 -10.53 -3.71
C PRO A 66 -11.84 -11.23 -2.40
N ALA A 67 -11.07 -12.24 -2.00
CA ALA A 67 -11.36 -13.01 -0.80
C ALA A 67 -11.03 -12.22 0.47
N ARG A 68 -9.85 -11.61 0.56
CA ARG A 68 -9.34 -10.98 1.78
C ARG A 68 -9.49 -9.46 1.76
N ASP A 69 -8.91 -8.82 0.77
CA ASP A 69 -8.99 -7.38 0.55
C ASP A 69 -8.72 -7.03 -0.93
N VAL A 70 -8.89 -5.76 -1.27
CA VAL A 70 -8.80 -5.31 -2.67
C VAL A 70 -7.39 -5.36 -3.25
N SER A 71 -6.35 -5.58 -2.45
CA SER A 71 -4.99 -5.77 -2.98
C SER A 71 -4.91 -6.98 -3.92
N GLU A 72 -5.76 -7.99 -3.72
CA GLU A 72 -5.81 -9.18 -4.56
C GLU A 72 -6.22 -8.88 -6.01
N ILE A 73 -7.11 -7.90 -6.23
CA ILE A 73 -7.49 -7.47 -7.57
C ILE A 73 -6.55 -6.38 -8.10
N ILE A 74 -6.06 -5.49 -7.24
CA ILE A 74 -5.11 -4.43 -7.63
C ILE A 74 -3.82 -5.04 -8.19
N ARG A 75 -3.36 -6.17 -7.67
CA ARG A 75 -2.15 -6.87 -8.17
C ARG A 75 -2.24 -7.32 -9.62
N THR A 76 -3.42 -7.33 -10.23
CA THR A 76 -3.59 -7.68 -11.64
C THR A 76 -3.32 -6.52 -12.60
N MET A 77 -3.09 -5.33 -12.07
CA MET A 77 -2.74 -4.15 -12.87
C MET A 77 -1.26 -4.16 -13.25
N PRO A 78 -0.89 -3.55 -14.39
CA PRO A 78 0.51 -3.45 -14.78
C PRO A 78 1.37 -2.81 -13.68
N GLY A 79 2.57 -3.33 -13.47
CA GLY A 79 3.54 -2.79 -12.51
C GLY A 79 3.19 -3.04 -11.03
N VAL A 80 2.11 -3.75 -10.71
CA VAL A 80 1.69 -3.98 -9.33
C VAL A 80 2.05 -5.39 -8.88
N ASN A 81 2.71 -5.48 -7.75
CA ASN A 81 3.04 -6.73 -7.07
C ASN A 81 2.41 -6.75 -5.68
N LEU A 82 2.22 -7.94 -5.13
CA LEU A 82 2.05 -8.14 -3.70
C LEU A 82 3.34 -8.74 -3.16
N THR A 83 4.07 -7.94 -2.42
CA THR A 83 5.22 -8.43 -1.67
C THR A 83 4.83 -8.64 -0.23
N GLY A 84 5.16 -9.80 0.32
CA GLY A 84 5.36 -9.89 1.73
C GLY A 84 6.50 -8.95 2.09
N ASN A 85 6.63 -8.56 3.32
CA ASN A 85 7.81 -7.87 3.81
C ASN A 85 8.99 -8.84 3.80
N SER A 86 9.29 -9.26 2.62
CA SER A 86 9.85 -10.54 2.27
C SER A 86 11.29 -10.72 2.67
N THR A 87 12.00 -9.65 2.85
CA THR A 87 13.43 -9.75 3.15
C THR A 87 13.70 -9.94 4.62
N SER A 88 12.71 -9.71 5.48
CA SER A 88 12.83 -9.83 6.92
C SER A 88 11.99 -10.95 7.51
N GLY A 89 11.20 -11.65 6.68
CA GLY A 89 10.39 -12.78 7.10
C GLY A 89 9.39 -12.40 8.17
N GLN A 90 8.51 -11.52 7.85
CA GLN A 90 7.58 -10.99 8.84
C GLN A 90 6.53 -11.96 9.27
N ARG A 91 6.06 -11.72 10.47
CA ARG A 91 4.96 -12.42 11.08
C ARG A 91 3.70 -12.35 10.24
N GLY A 92 2.97 -13.44 10.20
CA GLY A 92 1.66 -13.52 9.60
C GLY A 92 1.64 -13.66 8.09
N ASN A 93 2.78 -13.74 7.43
CA ASN A 93 2.83 -13.88 5.98
C ASN A 93 1.99 -12.80 5.26
N ASN A 94 2.01 -11.58 5.79
CA ASN A 94 1.26 -10.45 5.26
C ASN A 94 1.90 -9.91 3.99
N ARG A 95 1.04 -9.55 3.03
CA ARG A 95 1.48 -8.98 1.74
C ARG A 95 0.86 -7.61 1.54
N GLN A 96 1.63 -6.69 0.97
CA GLN A 96 1.23 -5.32 0.69
C GLN A 96 1.47 -4.98 -0.78
N ILE A 97 0.77 -3.97 -1.27
CA ILE A 97 0.97 -3.43 -2.61
C ILE A 97 2.39 -2.86 -2.73
N ASP A 98 3.11 -3.36 -3.72
CA ASP A 98 4.44 -2.87 -4.12
C ASP A 98 4.40 -2.47 -5.60
N ILE A 99 4.40 -1.20 -5.88
CA ILE A 99 4.34 -0.68 -7.24
C ILE A 99 5.75 -0.65 -7.82
N ARG A 100 5.93 -1.33 -8.95
CA ARG A 100 7.18 -1.42 -9.73
C ARG A 100 8.39 -1.97 -8.94
N GLY A 101 8.16 -2.68 -7.82
CA GLY A 101 9.25 -3.22 -7.00
C GLY A 101 10.03 -2.16 -6.22
N MET A 102 9.40 -1.03 -5.93
CA MET A 102 9.99 0.05 -5.13
C MET A 102 9.85 -0.15 -3.63
N GLY A 103 9.12 -1.16 -3.23
CA GLY A 103 8.79 -1.49 -1.85
C GLY A 103 7.45 -0.87 -1.40
N PRO A 104 6.71 -1.58 -0.52
CA PRO A 104 5.36 -1.16 -0.10
C PRO A 104 5.34 0.21 0.61
N GLU A 105 6.41 0.60 1.28
CA GLU A 105 6.54 1.90 1.96
C GLU A 105 6.51 3.10 0.98
N ASN A 106 6.70 2.86 -0.32
CA ASN A 106 6.66 3.87 -1.37
C ASN A 106 5.31 3.94 -2.10
N THR A 107 4.30 3.23 -1.63
CA THR A 107 2.93 3.28 -2.17
C THR A 107 2.02 4.05 -1.22
N LEU A 108 1.40 5.11 -1.71
CA LEU A 108 0.40 5.89 -0.98
C LEU A 108 -1.00 5.30 -1.23
N ILE A 109 -1.75 5.06 -0.17
CA ILE A 109 -3.14 4.62 -0.25
C ILE A 109 -4.05 5.79 0.10
N LEU A 110 -5.05 6.03 -0.76
CA LEU A 110 -6.09 7.04 -0.57
C LEU A 110 -7.46 6.38 -0.53
N ILE A 111 -8.37 6.96 0.23
CA ILE A 111 -9.81 6.70 0.16
C ILE A 111 -10.49 8.03 -0.17
N ASP A 112 -11.21 8.07 -1.29
CA ASP A 112 -11.86 9.28 -1.81
C ASP A 112 -10.90 10.48 -1.88
N GLY A 113 -9.67 10.24 -2.35
CA GLY A 113 -8.61 11.25 -2.48
C GLY A 113 -7.92 11.66 -1.17
N LYS A 114 -8.32 11.11 -0.03
CA LYS A 114 -7.77 11.44 1.29
C LYS A 114 -6.78 10.37 1.76
N PRO A 115 -5.58 10.74 2.27
CA PRO A 115 -4.58 9.78 2.72
C PRO A 115 -5.07 8.87 3.85
N VAL A 116 -4.67 7.59 3.78
CA VAL A 116 -4.82 6.62 4.86
C VAL A 116 -3.43 6.34 5.43
N THR A 117 -3.27 6.55 6.73
CA THR A 117 -1.95 6.52 7.40
C THR A 117 -1.85 5.47 8.49
N SER A 118 -2.88 4.65 8.69
CA SER A 118 -2.98 3.70 9.79
C SER A 118 -1.79 2.72 9.89
N ARG A 119 -1.20 2.31 8.76
CA ARG A 119 0.01 1.47 8.77
C ARG A 119 1.22 2.14 9.47
N ASN A 120 1.24 3.48 9.54
CA ASN A 120 2.33 4.21 10.20
C ASN A 120 2.33 4.05 11.72
N SER A 121 1.24 3.54 12.31
CA SER A 121 1.17 3.12 13.72
C SER A 121 1.92 1.80 14.01
N VAL A 122 2.39 1.10 12.98
CA VAL A 122 3.15 -0.13 13.13
C VAL A 122 4.63 0.21 13.08
N ARG A 123 5.38 -0.26 14.09
CA ARG A 123 6.83 -0.06 14.15
C ARG A 123 7.52 -0.65 12.91
N GLN A 124 8.61 -0.03 12.51
CA GLN A 124 9.48 -0.61 11.50
C GLN A 124 10.38 -1.68 12.13
N GLY A 125 10.52 -2.80 11.42
CA GLY A 125 11.47 -3.83 11.75
C GLY A 125 12.90 -3.45 11.34
N TRP A 126 13.83 -4.37 11.55
CA TRP A 126 15.27 -4.14 11.33
C TRP A 126 15.60 -3.73 9.88
N ARG A 127 14.80 -4.14 8.90
CA ARG A 127 15.03 -3.90 7.46
C ARG A 127 14.13 -2.80 6.88
N GLY A 128 13.43 -2.05 7.71
CA GLY A 128 12.52 -0.99 7.29
C GLY A 128 11.11 -1.46 6.96
N GLU A 129 10.85 -2.73 7.07
CA GLU A 129 9.53 -3.33 6.85
C GLU A 129 8.60 -3.11 8.05
N ARG A 130 7.29 -3.20 7.79
CA ARG A 130 6.24 -3.16 8.82
C ARG A 130 5.41 -4.44 8.76
N ASP A 131 5.19 -5.05 9.90
CA ASP A 131 4.31 -6.22 10.02
C ASP A 131 2.86 -5.78 10.06
N THR A 132 2.30 -5.49 8.91
CA THR A 132 0.92 -5.06 8.71
C THR A 132 0.40 -5.52 7.36
N ARG A 133 -0.93 -5.63 7.24
CA ARG A 133 -1.63 -5.88 5.96
C ARG A 133 -1.62 -4.67 5.03
N GLY A 134 -1.13 -3.52 5.47
CA GLY A 134 -1.26 -2.26 4.76
C GLY A 134 -2.65 -1.65 4.95
N ASP A 135 -3.01 -0.73 4.06
CA ASP A 135 -4.21 0.10 4.19
C ASP A 135 -5.28 -0.20 3.13
N THR A 136 -5.23 -1.35 2.46
CA THR A 136 -6.18 -1.76 1.40
C THR A 136 -7.41 -2.50 1.90
N GLY A 137 -7.50 -2.78 3.20
CA GLY A 137 -8.58 -3.53 3.82
C GLY A 137 -9.64 -2.69 4.54
N TRP A 138 -9.59 -1.35 4.44
CA TRP A 138 -10.49 -0.45 5.19
C TRP A 138 -11.83 -0.18 4.50
N VAL A 139 -11.99 -0.54 3.23
CA VAL A 139 -13.23 -0.42 2.48
C VAL A 139 -13.62 -1.80 1.96
N PRO A 140 -14.83 -2.29 2.27
CA PRO A 140 -15.28 -3.56 1.71
C PRO A 140 -15.40 -3.45 0.19
N PRO A 141 -15.03 -4.50 -0.56
CA PRO A 141 -15.00 -4.46 -2.03
C PRO A 141 -16.32 -4.03 -2.66
N GLU A 142 -17.43 -4.42 -2.07
CA GLU A 142 -18.79 -4.15 -2.56
C GLU A 142 -19.18 -2.66 -2.46
N MET A 143 -18.47 -1.89 -1.62
CA MET A 143 -18.68 -0.44 -1.44
C MET A 143 -17.82 0.42 -2.37
N ILE A 144 -16.98 -0.19 -3.17
CA ILE A 144 -16.07 0.49 -4.08
C ILE A 144 -16.76 0.76 -5.41
N GLU A 145 -16.67 1.98 -5.89
CA GLU A 145 -17.08 2.40 -7.23
C GLU A 145 -16.00 2.10 -8.25
N ARG A 146 -14.77 2.48 -7.95
CA ARG A 146 -13.59 2.20 -8.75
C ARG A 146 -12.31 2.33 -7.92
N ILE A 147 -11.24 1.75 -8.43
CA ILE A 147 -9.89 1.90 -7.87
C ILE A 147 -9.00 2.49 -8.97
N GLU A 148 -8.33 3.57 -8.67
CA GLU A 148 -7.36 4.22 -9.54
C GLU A 148 -5.96 3.87 -9.06
N VAL A 149 -5.13 3.31 -9.94
CA VAL A 149 -3.72 2.97 -9.65
C VAL A 149 -2.84 3.85 -10.50
N LEU A 150 -2.17 4.81 -9.86
CA LEU A 150 -1.31 5.79 -10.52
C LEU A 150 0.15 5.43 -10.26
N ARG A 151 0.93 5.33 -11.32
CA ARG A 151 2.35 4.99 -11.30
C ARG A 151 3.16 6.12 -11.93
N GLY A 152 4.44 6.21 -11.57
CA GLY A 152 5.36 7.15 -12.19
C GLY A 152 4.96 8.63 -12.07
N PRO A 153 5.08 9.43 -13.14
CA PRO A 153 4.82 10.86 -13.10
C PRO A 153 3.41 11.25 -12.67
N ALA A 154 2.40 10.45 -12.98
CA ALA A 154 1.01 10.71 -12.58
C ALA A 154 0.80 10.71 -11.06
N ALA A 155 1.64 10.00 -10.31
CA ALA A 155 1.57 9.93 -8.86
C ALA A 155 2.23 11.12 -8.15
N ALA A 156 3.08 11.88 -8.82
CA ALA A 156 3.94 12.90 -8.20
C ALA A 156 3.18 14.06 -7.56
N ARG A 157 1.98 14.40 -8.05
CA ARG A 157 1.14 15.47 -7.48
C ARG A 157 0.72 15.20 -6.03
N TYR A 158 0.66 13.95 -5.62
CA TYR A 158 0.21 13.54 -4.28
C TYR A 158 1.28 13.70 -3.19
N GLY A 159 2.52 14.07 -3.56
CA GLY A 159 3.58 14.45 -2.63
C GLY A 159 4.13 13.28 -1.82
N ASN A 160 4.16 13.46 -0.50
CA ASN A 160 4.82 12.53 0.41
C ASN A 160 4.22 11.11 0.37
N GLY A 161 5.08 10.12 0.15
CA GLY A 161 4.71 8.70 0.14
C GLY A 161 4.34 8.14 -1.24
N ALA A 162 4.24 8.98 -2.28
CA ALA A 162 3.84 8.59 -3.63
C ALA A 162 5.01 8.26 -4.57
N ALA A 163 6.22 8.02 -4.04
CA ALA A 163 7.41 7.80 -4.86
C ALA A 163 7.32 6.56 -5.77
N GLY A 164 6.66 5.49 -5.32
CA GLY A 164 6.35 4.29 -6.12
C GLY A 164 5.05 4.42 -6.90
N GLY A 165 4.05 5.01 -6.29
CA GLY A 165 2.74 5.21 -6.87
C GLY A 165 1.65 5.48 -5.84
N VAL A 166 0.43 5.59 -6.34
CA VAL A 166 -0.78 5.87 -5.55
C VAL A 166 -1.85 4.84 -5.89
N VAL A 167 -2.55 4.35 -4.89
CA VAL A 167 -3.80 3.61 -5.04
C VAL A 167 -4.90 4.45 -4.41
N ASN A 168 -5.83 4.93 -5.23
CA ASN A 168 -6.96 5.73 -4.78
C ASN A 168 -8.25 4.89 -4.87
N ILE A 169 -8.81 4.54 -3.72
CA ILE A 169 -10.04 3.76 -3.60
C ILE A 169 -11.21 4.74 -3.55
N ILE A 170 -12.02 4.77 -4.60
CA ILE A 170 -13.20 5.64 -4.69
C ILE A 170 -14.41 4.85 -4.25
N THR A 171 -15.11 5.34 -3.24
CA THR A 171 -16.31 4.71 -2.69
C THR A 171 -17.57 5.14 -3.45
N LYS A 172 -18.57 4.27 -3.49
CA LYS A 172 -19.90 4.58 -4.06
C LYS A 172 -20.50 5.77 -3.31
N LYS A 173 -20.98 6.75 -4.05
CA LYS A 173 -21.61 7.95 -3.48
C LYS A 173 -23.10 7.74 -3.25
N GLY A 174 -23.69 8.53 -2.35
CA GLY A 174 -25.14 8.67 -2.23
C GLY A 174 -25.72 9.42 -3.42
N GLY A 175 -26.99 9.18 -3.74
CA GLY A 175 -27.73 9.86 -4.80
C GLY A 175 -29.03 10.46 -4.31
N ASP A 176 -29.79 11.05 -5.25
CA ASP A 176 -31.08 11.70 -4.99
C ASP A 176 -32.23 10.72 -4.81
N GLU A 177 -31.97 9.43 -4.97
CA GLU A 177 -32.93 8.34 -4.78
C GLU A 177 -32.49 7.42 -3.64
N TRP A 178 -33.46 6.74 -3.04
CA TRP A 178 -33.19 5.72 -2.05
C TRP A 178 -32.61 4.46 -2.70
N HIS A 179 -31.42 4.08 -2.24
CA HIS A 179 -30.77 2.83 -2.63
C HIS A 179 -30.28 2.10 -1.39
N GLY A 180 -30.48 0.79 -1.41
CA GLY A 180 -29.91 -0.08 -0.39
C GLY A 180 -29.26 -1.29 -1.04
N SER A 181 -28.27 -1.85 -0.34
CA SER A 181 -27.67 -3.11 -0.73
C SER A 181 -27.39 -3.99 0.46
N TRP A 182 -27.46 -5.29 0.23
CA TRP A 182 -26.99 -6.30 1.15
C TRP A 182 -26.19 -7.33 0.37
N ASN A 183 -24.92 -7.53 0.77
CA ASN A 183 -24.01 -8.39 0.06
C ASN A 183 -23.44 -9.45 1.01
N THR A 184 -23.25 -10.65 0.50
CA THR A 184 -22.63 -11.76 1.24
C THR A 184 -21.63 -12.47 0.34
N TYR A 185 -20.44 -12.72 0.84
CA TYR A 185 -19.39 -13.48 0.19
C TYR A 185 -18.92 -14.60 1.11
N PHE A 186 -18.68 -15.77 0.55
CA PHE A 186 -17.96 -16.84 1.24
C PHE A 186 -17.11 -17.63 0.27
N ASN A 187 -16.03 -18.20 0.78
CA ASN A 187 -15.22 -19.14 0.05
C ASN A 187 -14.93 -20.42 0.86
N ALA A 188 -14.57 -21.45 0.13
CA ALA A 188 -14.20 -22.75 0.65
C ALA A 188 -12.93 -23.25 -0.05
N PRO A 189 -11.75 -23.09 0.58
CA PRO A 189 -10.53 -23.73 0.10
C PRO A 189 -10.70 -25.25 0.04
N GLU A 190 -10.14 -25.88 -0.99
CA GLU A 190 -10.16 -27.34 -1.12
C GLU A 190 -9.30 -28.00 -0.03
N HIS A 191 -8.22 -27.33 0.34
CA HIS A 191 -7.30 -27.80 1.37
C HIS A 191 -7.74 -27.27 2.74
N LYS A 192 -7.93 -28.17 3.69
CA LYS A 192 -8.43 -27.87 5.05
C LYS A 192 -7.46 -27.00 5.86
N GLU A 193 -6.19 -26.99 5.47
CA GLU A 193 -5.13 -26.20 6.09
C GLU A 193 -5.22 -24.72 5.73
N GLU A 194 -5.97 -24.37 4.71
CA GLU A 194 -6.13 -22.99 4.24
C GLU A 194 -7.34 -22.31 4.87
N GLY A 195 -7.17 -21.06 5.30
CA GLY A 195 -8.22 -20.31 5.95
C GLY A 195 -9.31 -19.86 4.98
N SER A 196 -10.58 -20.18 5.31
CA SER A 196 -11.76 -19.70 4.58
C SER A 196 -12.18 -18.28 4.97
N THR A 197 -12.88 -17.58 4.07
CA THR A 197 -13.39 -16.23 4.27
C THR A 197 -14.91 -16.22 4.25
N LYS A 198 -15.50 -15.41 5.15
CA LYS A 198 -16.93 -15.04 5.16
C LYS A 198 -17.03 -13.54 5.35
N ARG A 199 -17.80 -12.87 4.49
CA ARG A 199 -18.03 -11.43 4.55
C ARG A 199 -19.49 -11.12 4.33
N THR A 200 -20.03 -10.19 5.09
CA THR A 200 -21.35 -9.60 4.85
C THR A 200 -21.28 -8.10 5.08
N ASN A 201 -21.95 -7.35 4.23
CA ASN A 201 -22.00 -5.90 4.34
C ASN A 201 -23.36 -5.38 3.86
N PHE A 202 -23.68 -4.18 4.28
CA PHE A 202 -24.85 -3.45 3.83
C PHE A 202 -24.51 -2.00 3.52
N SER A 203 -25.28 -1.41 2.64
CA SER A 203 -25.27 0.04 2.43
C SER A 203 -26.70 0.57 2.34
N LEU A 204 -26.87 1.82 2.72
CA LEU A 204 -28.09 2.58 2.58
C LEU A 204 -27.74 4.00 2.20
N THR A 205 -28.35 4.53 1.15
CA THR A 205 -28.18 5.89 0.68
C THR A 205 -29.53 6.49 0.34
N GLY A 206 -29.67 7.81 0.44
CA GLY A 206 -30.88 8.48 0.01
C GLY A 206 -30.96 9.94 0.42
N PRO A 207 -31.96 10.64 -0.13
CA PRO A 207 -32.25 12.02 0.25
C PRO A 207 -32.89 12.10 1.63
N MET A 208 -32.58 13.19 2.37
CA MET A 208 -33.21 13.53 3.65
C MET A 208 -34.09 14.78 3.54
N GLY A 209 -34.23 15.38 2.35
CA GLY A 209 -34.94 16.65 2.10
C GLY A 209 -34.04 17.88 2.26
N ASP A 210 -34.50 19.01 1.77
CA ASP A 210 -33.84 20.33 1.88
C ASP A 210 -32.37 20.34 1.44
N GLY A 211 -32.04 19.59 0.39
CA GLY A 211 -30.66 19.48 -0.14
C GLY A 211 -29.75 18.54 0.65
N PHE A 212 -30.29 17.85 1.68
CA PHE A 212 -29.51 16.85 2.42
C PHE A 212 -29.65 15.46 1.82
N SER A 213 -28.54 14.73 1.76
CA SER A 213 -28.49 13.30 1.46
C SER A 213 -27.51 12.60 2.41
N PHE A 214 -27.65 11.29 2.50
CA PHE A 214 -26.77 10.51 3.36
C PHE A 214 -26.32 9.21 2.68
N ARG A 215 -25.23 8.67 3.22
CA ARG A 215 -24.74 7.34 2.95
C ARG A 215 -24.34 6.68 4.27
N LEU A 216 -24.74 5.43 4.45
CA LEU A 216 -24.33 4.60 5.58
C LEU A 216 -23.94 3.24 5.05
N PHE A 217 -22.79 2.71 5.45
CA PHE A 217 -22.46 1.30 5.24
C PHE A 217 -21.84 0.66 6.47
N GLY A 218 -22.01 -0.66 6.57
CA GLY A 218 -21.38 -1.49 7.58
C GLY A 218 -20.86 -2.79 6.98
N ASN A 219 -19.80 -3.32 7.57
CA ASN A 219 -19.13 -4.55 7.13
C ASN A 219 -18.72 -5.42 8.30
N LEU A 220 -18.91 -6.73 8.12
CA LEU A 220 -18.36 -7.78 8.96
C LEU A 220 -17.67 -8.79 8.06
N ASP A 221 -16.38 -8.97 8.26
CA ASP A 221 -15.53 -9.87 7.48
C ASP A 221 -14.68 -10.72 8.41
N LYS A 222 -14.60 -12.00 8.13
CA LYS A 222 -13.71 -12.92 8.84
C LYS A 222 -13.05 -13.89 7.88
N THR A 223 -11.73 -13.82 7.84
CA THR A 223 -10.86 -14.83 7.22
C THR A 223 -10.17 -15.63 8.33
N GLN A 224 -10.25 -16.93 8.28
CA GLN A 224 -9.56 -17.81 9.25
C GLN A 224 -8.05 -17.80 8.97
N ALA A 225 -7.26 -18.08 10.02
CA ALA A 225 -5.84 -18.34 9.87
C ALA A 225 -5.61 -19.67 9.15
N ASP A 226 -4.55 -19.75 8.34
CA ASP A 226 -4.08 -21.04 7.83
C ASP A 226 -3.63 -21.93 9.01
N ALA A 227 -3.69 -23.23 8.83
CA ALA A 227 -3.22 -24.18 9.85
C ALA A 227 -1.76 -23.89 10.20
N TRP A 228 -1.42 -24.04 11.47
CA TRP A 228 -0.08 -23.74 12.00
C TRP A 228 1.02 -24.60 11.37
N ASP A 229 0.66 -25.77 10.86
CA ASP A 229 1.52 -26.77 10.21
C ASP A 229 1.39 -26.81 8.69
N ILE A 230 0.76 -25.82 8.07
CA ILE A 230 0.53 -25.79 6.61
C ILE A 230 1.79 -25.97 5.78
N ASN A 231 2.96 -25.61 6.29
CA ASN A 231 4.24 -25.73 5.60
C ASN A 231 5.05 -26.96 6.02
N ASP A 232 4.44 -27.92 6.74
CA ASP A 232 5.11 -29.15 7.14
C ASP A 232 5.55 -29.97 5.91
N GLY A 233 6.81 -30.43 5.92
CA GLY A 233 7.43 -31.16 4.81
C GLY A 233 7.90 -30.29 3.64
N HIS A 234 7.65 -28.97 3.68
CA HIS A 234 8.08 -28.00 2.64
C HIS A 234 9.13 -27.01 3.14
N GLN A 235 9.36 -26.95 4.43
CA GLN A 235 10.35 -26.08 5.06
C GLN A 235 11.77 -26.57 4.78
N SER A 236 12.74 -25.67 4.89
CA SER A 236 14.14 -26.02 4.89
C SER A 236 14.48 -27.01 6.02
N GLU A 237 15.27 -28.03 5.72
CA GLU A 237 15.67 -29.04 6.69
C GLU A 237 16.39 -28.41 7.89
N ARG A 238 16.03 -28.91 9.09
CA ARG A 238 16.56 -28.45 10.37
C ARG A 238 17.00 -29.63 11.22
N THR A 239 17.83 -29.36 12.21
CA THR A 239 18.31 -30.38 13.15
C THR A 239 18.19 -29.91 14.61
N GLY A 240 18.33 -30.86 15.51
CA GLY A 240 18.28 -30.58 16.95
C GLY A 240 16.88 -30.17 17.43
N ALA A 241 16.82 -29.18 18.27
CA ALA A 241 15.56 -28.72 18.92
C ALA A 241 14.57 -28.07 17.93
N TYR A 242 14.93 -27.88 16.69
CA TYR A 242 14.10 -27.25 15.65
C TYR A 242 13.78 -28.19 14.49
N ALA A 243 14.12 -29.50 14.61
CA ALA A 243 13.95 -30.46 13.51
C ALA A 243 12.51 -30.58 13.01
N ASP A 244 11.55 -30.49 13.91
CA ASP A 244 10.12 -30.65 13.64
C ASP A 244 9.38 -29.29 13.60
N THR A 245 10.09 -28.19 13.33
CA THR A 245 9.48 -26.86 13.30
C THR A 245 9.35 -26.35 11.87
N MET A 246 8.35 -25.51 11.63
CA MET A 246 8.03 -24.94 10.33
C MET A 246 7.65 -23.45 10.43
N PRO A 247 7.68 -22.71 9.31
CA PRO A 247 7.19 -21.33 9.29
C PRO A 247 5.66 -21.28 9.29
N ALA A 248 5.11 -20.19 9.82
CA ALA A 248 3.68 -19.94 9.80
C ALA A 248 3.15 -19.77 8.37
N GLY A 249 1.90 -20.16 8.17
CA GLY A 249 1.08 -19.77 7.03
C GLY A 249 0.57 -18.33 7.14
N ARG A 250 -0.53 -18.04 6.44
CA ARG A 250 -1.16 -16.72 6.44
C ARG A 250 -1.99 -16.53 7.71
N GLU A 251 -1.84 -15.38 8.38
CA GLU A 251 -2.74 -15.01 9.46
C GLU A 251 -4.16 -14.79 8.94
N GLY A 252 -5.14 -15.10 9.79
CA GLY A 252 -6.50 -14.70 9.58
C GLY A 252 -6.72 -13.23 9.93
N VAL A 253 -7.94 -12.74 9.66
CA VAL A 253 -8.35 -11.38 9.99
C VAL A 253 -9.84 -11.34 10.30
N GLU A 254 -10.23 -10.47 11.24
CA GLU A 254 -11.61 -10.12 11.50
C GLU A 254 -11.75 -8.60 11.39
N ASN A 255 -12.51 -8.12 10.39
CA ASN A 255 -12.78 -6.71 10.17
C ASN A 255 -14.23 -6.38 10.57
N LYS A 256 -14.39 -5.20 11.20
CA LYS A 256 -15.68 -4.63 11.56
C LYS A 256 -15.65 -3.15 11.24
N ASP A 257 -16.49 -2.73 10.31
CA ASP A 257 -16.47 -1.37 9.79
C ASP A 257 -17.86 -0.77 9.81
N ILE A 258 -17.95 0.50 10.15
CA ILE A 258 -19.12 1.33 9.96
C ILE A 258 -18.66 2.71 9.49
N ASN A 259 -19.29 3.21 8.44
CA ASN A 259 -19.01 4.54 7.90
C ASN A 259 -20.31 5.23 7.55
N GLY A 260 -20.42 6.49 7.92
CA GLY A 260 -21.54 7.37 7.62
C GLY A 260 -21.05 8.66 6.98
N GLN A 261 -21.82 9.17 6.03
CA GLN A 261 -21.61 10.46 5.38
C GLN A 261 -22.94 11.19 5.30
N VAL A 262 -22.92 12.49 5.57
CA VAL A 262 -24.02 13.42 5.31
C VAL A 262 -23.50 14.49 4.37
N ARG A 263 -24.23 14.71 3.29
CA ARG A 263 -23.98 15.74 2.29
C ARG A 263 -25.10 16.76 2.33
N TRP A 264 -24.74 18.03 2.25
CA TRP A 264 -25.65 19.16 2.15
C TRP A 264 -25.31 19.98 0.91
N ASP A 265 -26.18 19.96 -0.08
CA ASP A 265 -26.15 20.82 -1.25
C ASP A 265 -26.87 22.12 -0.89
N PHE A 266 -26.14 23.07 -0.29
CA PHE A 266 -26.71 24.28 0.31
C PHE A 266 -26.95 25.43 -0.68
N ALA A 267 -26.33 25.31 -1.85
CA ALA A 267 -26.55 26.20 -3.00
C ALA A 267 -26.18 25.45 -4.28
N PRO A 268 -26.61 25.95 -5.44
CA PRO A 268 -26.18 25.38 -6.70
C PRO A 268 -24.64 25.29 -6.77
N MET A 269 -24.09 24.14 -7.19
CA MET A 269 -22.67 23.84 -7.26
C MET A 269 -21.90 23.96 -5.93
N GLN A 270 -22.58 24.02 -4.80
CA GLN A 270 -21.95 24.14 -3.49
C GLN A 270 -22.41 23.00 -2.60
N SER A 271 -21.49 22.16 -2.20
CA SER A 271 -21.79 21.05 -1.30
C SER A 271 -20.85 21.01 -0.11
N LEU A 272 -21.40 20.64 1.02
CA LEU A 272 -20.65 20.37 2.24
C LEU A 272 -20.90 18.92 2.65
N GLU A 273 -19.85 18.15 2.83
CA GLU A 273 -19.91 16.73 3.20
C GLU A 273 -19.22 16.52 4.55
N PHE A 274 -19.90 15.85 5.44
CA PHE A 274 -19.31 15.36 6.69
C PHE A 274 -19.29 13.84 6.67
N GLU A 275 -18.12 13.27 6.92
CA GLU A 275 -17.90 11.82 7.00
C GLU A 275 -17.37 11.43 8.37
N ALA A 276 -17.86 10.32 8.90
CA ALA A 276 -17.35 9.69 10.11
C ALA A 276 -17.29 8.17 9.92
N GLY A 277 -16.14 7.60 10.22
CA GLY A 277 -15.91 6.17 10.10
C GLY A 277 -15.23 5.58 11.32
N TYR A 278 -15.59 4.34 11.62
CA TYR A 278 -14.92 3.50 12.61
C TYR A 278 -14.68 2.12 12.02
N SER A 279 -13.43 1.70 12.05
CA SER A 279 -12.99 0.39 11.57
C SER A 279 -12.13 -0.32 12.60
N ARG A 280 -12.31 -1.63 12.70
CA ARG A 280 -11.49 -2.49 13.55
C ARG A 280 -11.00 -3.67 12.75
N GLN A 281 -9.70 -3.91 12.76
CA GLN A 281 -9.05 -5.05 12.14
C GLN A 281 -8.32 -5.86 13.21
N GLY A 282 -8.70 -7.12 13.40
CA GLY A 282 -8.05 -8.04 14.32
C GLY A 282 -7.33 -9.14 13.56
N ASN A 283 -6.01 -9.26 13.71
CA ASN A 283 -5.25 -10.33 13.09
C ASN A 283 -5.35 -11.61 13.93
N LEU A 284 -5.73 -12.72 13.28
CA LEU A 284 -5.85 -14.03 13.89
C LEU A 284 -4.53 -14.79 13.68
N TYR A 285 -3.88 -15.14 14.77
CA TYR A 285 -2.55 -15.74 14.80
C TYR A 285 -2.50 -17.09 14.07
N ALA A 286 -1.60 -17.25 13.13
CA ALA A 286 -1.36 -18.49 12.39
C ALA A 286 -0.13 -19.25 12.88
N GLY A 287 0.66 -18.66 13.77
CA GLY A 287 1.91 -19.21 14.24
C GLY A 287 3.07 -18.24 14.09
N ASP A 288 4.23 -18.72 14.41
CA ASP A 288 5.46 -17.96 14.45
C ASP A 288 6.10 -17.87 13.05
N THR A 289 6.76 -16.77 12.81
CA THR A 289 7.45 -16.48 11.54
C THR A 289 8.85 -17.08 11.47
N GLN A 290 9.41 -17.50 12.60
CA GLN A 290 10.81 -17.94 12.70
C GLN A 290 11.02 -19.45 12.58
N ASN A 291 10.08 -20.18 12.00
CA ASN A 291 10.16 -21.63 11.91
C ASN A 291 10.29 -22.31 13.30
N THR A 292 9.54 -21.84 14.26
CA THR A 292 9.47 -22.45 15.59
C THR A 292 8.09 -23.02 15.88
N ASN A 293 7.20 -23.05 14.89
CA ASN A 293 5.90 -23.69 15.02
C ASN A 293 6.06 -25.20 15.18
N ASN A 294 5.52 -25.69 16.27
CA ASN A 294 5.47 -27.10 16.61
C ASN A 294 4.33 -27.29 17.61
N ASP A 295 3.58 -28.39 17.51
CA ASP A 295 2.45 -28.66 18.41
C ASP A 295 2.89 -28.78 19.88
N ASN A 296 4.05 -29.38 20.10
CA ASN A 296 4.62 -29.59 21.43
C ASN A 296 5.58 -28.49 21.87
N ASN A 297 5.79 -27.47 21.07
CA ASN A 297 6.85 -26.48 21.19
C ASN A 297 7.44 -26.29 22.62
N THR A 298 8.40 -27.15 22.95
CA THR A 298 9.11 -27.14 24.23
C THR A 298 10.41 -26.35 24.16
N SER A 299 10.82 -25.93 22.96
CA SER A 299 12.07 -25.21 22.73
C SER A 299 11.98 -23.77 23.23
N LYS A 300 13.07 -23.32 23.81
CA LYS A 300 13.45 -21.98 24.32
C LYS A 300 12.41 -20.87 24.11
N GLY A 301 11.42 -20.77 25.00
CA GLY A 301 10.47 -19.66 25.05
C GLY A 301 9.16 -19.85 24.28
N GLY A 302 9.08 -20.86 23.42
CA GLY A 302 7.89 -21.11 22.59
C GLY A 302 6.84 -22.05 23.18
N LYS A 303 7.03 -22.53 24.41
CA LYS A 303 6.19 -23.58 25.03
C LYS A 303 4.68 -23.32 24.93
N GLY A 304 4.04 -24.04 24.03
CA GLY A 304 2.59 -24.02 23.88
C GLY A 304 2.03 -22.70 23.36
N LEU A 305 2.85 -21.79 22.81
CA LEU A 305 2.38 -20.50 22.31
C LEU A 305 1.51 -20.64 21.06
N VAL A 306 1.89 -21.51 20.14
CA VAL A 306 1.06 -21.79 18.96
C VAL A 306 -0.30 -22.31 19.41
N LYS A 307 -0.35 -23.36 20.24
CA LYS A 307 -1.58 -23.92 20.77
C LYS A 307 -2.41 -22.91 21.58
N LYS A 308 -1.74 -22.02 22.31
CA LYS A 308 -2.40 -20.99 23.15
C LYS A 308 -3.05 -19.89 22.32
N TYR A 309 -2.40 -19.43 21.25
CA TYR A 309 -2.78 -18.24 20.52
C TYR A 309 -3.33 -18.51 19.10
N TYR A 310 -3.17 -19.71 18.55
CA TYR A 310 -3.68 -20.05 17.21
C TYR A 310 -5.16 -19.67 17.06
N GLY A 311 -5.47 -18.96 15.99
CA GLY A 311 -6.80 -18.45 15.70
C GLY A 311 -7.32 -17.34 16.62
N LYS A 312 -6.50 -16.87 17.58
CA LYS A 312 -6.85 -15.73 18.44
C LYS A 312 -6.22 -14.43 17.94
N GLU A 313 -6.86 -13.34 18.29
CA GLU A 313 -6.34 -12.00 17.96
C GLU A 313 -5.11 -11.67 18.80
N THR A 314 -4.01 -11.42 18.13
CA THR A 314 -2.72 -11.02 18.74
C THR A 314 -2.31 -9.60 18.33
N ASN A 315 -3.00 -9.03 17.35
CA ASN A 315 -2.87 -7.65 16.92
C ASN A 315 -4.25 -7.12 16.57
N ARG A 316 -4.58 -5.93 17.08
CA ARG A 316 -5.83 -5.21 16.79
C ARG A 316 -5.49 -3.81 16.37
N MET A 317 -6.03 -3.40 15.24
CA MET A 317 -5.93 -2.03 14.76
C MET A 317 -7.31 -1.39 14.76
N TYR A 318 -7.43 -0.26 15.43
CA TYR A 318 -8.66 0.54 15.51
C TYR A 318 -8.40 1.83 14.75
N ARG A 319 -9.22 2.09 13.75
CA ARG A 319 -9.13 3.31 12.94
C ARG A 319 -10.41 4.11 13.07
N GLN A 320 -10.26 5.40 13.37
CA GLN A 320 -11.33 6.39 13.35
C GLN A 320 -10.95 7.46 12.35
N ASN A 321 -11.86 7.82 11.47
CA ASN A 321 -11.66 8.93 10.54
C ASN A 321 -12.87 9.85 10.55
N TYR A 322 -12.58 11.14 10.49
CA TYR A 322 -13.57 12.22 10.40
C TYR A 322 -13.08 13.16 9.32
N ALA A 323 -13.96 13.49 8.37
CA ALA A 323 -13.63 14.41 7.31
C ALA A 323 -14.76 15.41 7.07
N LEU A 324 -14.39 16.64 6.78
CA LEU A 324 -15.29 17.69 6.33
C LEU A 324 -14.79 18.16 4.96
N THR A 325 -15.63 18.07 3.94
CA THR A 325 -15.29 18.43 2.56
C THR A 325 -16.26 19.48 2.05
N TRP A 326 -15.73 20.57 1.54
CA TRP A 326 -16.49 21.59 0.81
C TRP A 326 -16.03 21.58 -0.66
N ASN A 327 -16.97 21.30 -1.56
CA ASN A 327 -16.78 21.42 -2.99
C ASN A 327 -17.60 22.60 -3.49
N GLY A 328 -16.97 23.46 -4.25
CA GLY A 328 -17.60 24.66 -4.82
C GLY A 328 -17.39 24.71 -6.34
N GLY A 329 -18.39 25.22 -7.03
CA GLY A 329 -18.33 25.54 -8.45
C GLY A 329 -18.98 26.90 -8.72
N TRP A 330 -18.62 27.54 -9.82
CA TRP A 330 -19.10 28.84 -10.24
C TRP A 330 -19.36 28.85 -11.77
N ASP A 331 -20.27 29.75 -12.23
CA ASP A 331 -20.59 29.88 -13.66
C ASP A 331 -19.38 30.18 -14.55
N SER A 332 -18.32 30.75 -13.98
CA SER A 332 -17.05 30.97 -14.68
C SER A 332 -16.29 29.66 -14.99
N GLY A 333 -16.79 28.51 -14.59
CA GLY A 333 -16.11 27.22 -14.66
C GLY A 333 -15.06 27.00 -13.57
N ILE A 334 -14.84 27.96 -12.69
CA ILE A 334 -13.95 27.80 -11.53
C ILE A 334 -14.55 26.73 -10.60
N THR A 335 -13.71 25.81 -10.13
CA THR A 335 -14.08 24.82 -9.12
C THR A 335 -13.11 24.82 -7.96
N THR A 336 -13.59 24.43 -6.77
CA THR A 336 -12.74 24.28 -5.58
C THR A 336 -13.04 22.98 -4.89
N SER A 337 -11.99 22.39 -4.30
CA SER A 337 -12.11 21.25 -3.39
C SER A 337 -11.31 21.53 -2.13
N ASN A 338 -12.00 21.57 -1.00
CA ASN A 338 -11.40 21.90 0.30
C ASN A 338 -11.82 20.84 1.29
N TRP A 339 -10.87 20.26 2.00
CA TRP A 339 -11.21 19.29 3.03
C TRP A 339 -10.25 19.31 4.21
N ALA A 340 -10.79 18.91 5.34
CA ALA A 340 -10.06 18.66 6.57
C ALA A 340 -10.34 17.22 7.00
N GLN A 341 -9.30 16.45 7.29
CA GLN A 341 -9.41 15.10 7.81
C GLN A 341 -8.67 14.96 9.13
N TYR A 342 -9.29 14.28 10.06
CA TYR A 342 -8.66 13.75 11.27
C TYR A 342 -8.74 12.23 11.24
N GLU A 343 -7.61 11.56 11.29
CA GLU A 343 -7.50 10.11 11.43
C GLU A 343 -6.81 9.78 12.75
N HIS A 344 -7.38 8.87 13.52
CA HIS A 344 -6.76 8.31 14.71
C HIS A 344 -6.70 6.79 14.59
N THR A 345 -5.50 6.25 14.70
CA THR A 345 -5.27 4.81 14.71
C THR A 345 -4.64 4.38 16.03
N ARG A 346 -5.26 3.40 16.67
CA ARG A 346 -4.66 2.66 17.78
C ARG A 346 -4.28 1.27 17.29
N ASN A 347 -2.99 0.94 17.37
CA ASN A 347 -2.46 -0.38 17.09
C ASN A 347 -2.11 -1.07 18.41
N SER A 348 -2.88 -2.09 18.79
CA SER A 348 -2.77 -2.84 20.04
C SER A 348 -2.20 -4.22 19.75
N ARG A 349 -0.99 -4.51 20.25
CA ARG A 349 -0.25 -5.75 19.94
C ARG A 349 0.24 -6.46 21.20
N LEU A 350 0.22 -7.80 21.15
CA LEU A 350 0.96 -8.59 22.15
C LEU A 350 2.46 -8.35 22.03
N GLY A 351 3.11 -8.24 23.18
CA GLY A 351 4.56 -8.08 23.24
C GLY A 351 5.28 -9.25 22.57
N GLU A 352 6.18 -8.95 21.67
CA GLU A 352 6.94 -9.91 20.88
C GLU A 352 8.41 -9.93 21.27
N GLY A 353 9.08 -11.03 20.97
CA GLY A 353 10.53 -11.13 20.99
C GLY A 353 11.18 -10.17 20.00
N LEU A 354 12.47 -9.97 20.18
CA LEU A 354 13.26 -9.00 19.42
C LEU A 354 13.87 -9.63 18.16
N ALA A 355 14.22 -8.78 17.21
CA ALA A 355 14.88 -9.18 15.97
C ALA A 355 16.10 -10.08 16.21
N GLY A 356 16.26 -11.09 15.37
CA GLY A 356 17.39 -12.04 15.44
C GLY A 356 17.38 -12.96 16.66
N GLY A 357 16.30 -12.95 17.43
CA GLY A 357 16.13 -13.84 18.59
C GLY A 357 14.84 -14.63 18.49
N LEU A 358 13.83 -14.18 19.17
CA LEU A 358 12.51 -14.79 19.24
C LEU A 358 11.45 -13.88 18.59
N GLU A 359 11.79 -13.27 17.49
CA GLU A 359 10.87 -12.40 16.75
C GLU A 359 9.67 -13.20 16.28
N GLY A 360 8.46 -12.65 16.50
CA GLY A 360 7.21 -13.33 16.24
C GLY A 360 6.73 -14.26 17.38
N LEU A 361 7.60 -14.60 18.34
CA LEU A 361 7.18 -15.26 19.58
C LEU A 361 6.78 -14.24 20.63
N PHE A 362 5.68 -14.49 21.31
CA PHE A 362 5.22 -13.60 22.38
C PHE A 362 6.07 -13.74 23.63
N ASN A 363 6.55 -12.61 24.13
CA ASN A 363 7.30 -12.55 25.39
C ASN A 363 6.44 -12.06 26.57
N SER A 364 5.21 -11.64 26.29
CA SER A 364 4.26 -11.13 27.27
C SER A 364 2.83 -11.55 26.89
N ASN A 365 1.95 -11.62 27.89
CA ASN A 365 0.50 -11.76 27.70
C ASN A 365 -0.21 -10.41 27.66
N GLN A 366 0.52 -9.30 27.74
CA GLN A 366 -0.03 -7.95 27.79
C GLN A 366 0.03 -7.32 26.39
N PHE A 367 -1.02 -6.61 26.05
CA PHE A 367 -1.05 -5.76 24.87
C PHE A 367 -0.34 -4.44 25.17
N SER A 368 0.41 -3.95 24.20
CA SER A 368 0.95 -2.60 24.18
C SER A 368 0.32 -1.81 23.04
N ASP A 369 0.04 -0.55 23.27
CA ASP A 369 -0.64 0.31 22.32
C ASP A 369 0.33 1.32 21.71
N THR A 370 0.19 1.52 20.40
CA THR A 370 0.73 2.66 19.66
C THR A 370 -0.45 3.48 19.17
N ASP A 371 -0.50 4.75 19.54
CA ASP A 371 -1.50 5.69 19.08
C ASP A 371 -0.88 6.62 18.03
N LEU A 372 -1.54 6.76 16.88
CA LEU A 372 -1.18 7.69 15.80
C LEU A 372 -2.37 8.60 15.50
N ALA A 373 -2.16 9.88 15.59
CA ALA A 373 -3.11 10.91 15.14
C ALA A 373 -2.53 11.62 13.92
N ASP A 374 -3.33 11.71 12.87
CA ASP A 374 -3.01 12.41 11.62
C ASP A 374 -4.08 13.47 11.35
N VAL A 375 -3.64 14.70 11.10
CA VAL A 375 -4.52 15.80 10.68
C VAL A 375 -4.04 16.27 9.33
N THR A 376 -4.92 16.30 8.34
CA THR A 376 -4.63 16.84 7.02
C THR A 376 -5.65 17.93 6.66
N LEU A 377 -5.15 19.06 6.21
CA LEU A 377 -5.94 20.15 5.63
C LEU A 377 -5.51 20.30 4.16
N HIS A 378 -6.47 20.34 3.25
CA HIS A 378 -6.25 20.48 1.83
C HIS A 378 -7.16 21.53 1.23
N SER A 379 -6.63 22.36 0.33
CA SER A 379 -7.40 23.33 -0.42
C SER A 379 -6.86 23.41 -1.84
N GLU A 380 -7.76 23.33 -2.80
CA GLU A 380 -7.45 23.37 -4.23
C GLU A 380 -8.48 24.21 -4.97
N ILE A 381 -8.02 25.01 -5.92
CA ILE A 381 -8.84 25.77 -6.86
C ILE A 381 -8.41 25.47 -8.30
N ASN A 382 -9.37 25.24 -9.17
CA ASN A 382 -9.17 25.01 -10.59
C ASN A 382 -9.78 26.20 -11.36
N ILE A 383 -8.99 26.83 -12.20
CA ILE A 383 -9.32 28.07 -12.92
C ILE A 383 -9.15 27.82 -14.42
N PRO A 384 -10.24 27.57 -15.16
CA PRO A 384 -10.19 27.53 -16.62
C PRO A 384 -10.04 28.95 -17.18
N PHE A 385 -9.18 29.14 -18.14
CA PHE A 385 -9.02 30.44 -18.84
C PHE A 385 -8.38 30.25 -20.20
N ASP A 386 -8.62 31.22 -21.07
CA ASP A 386 -8.02 31.32 -22.38
C ASP A 386 -6.97 32.43 -22.39
N PHE A 387 -5.70 32.05 -22.49
CA PHE A 387 -4.58 32.96 -22.69
C PHE A 387 -3.55 32.28 -23.59
N VAL A 388 -3.45 32.72 -24.83
CA VAL A 388 -2.67 32.10 -25.89
C VAL A 388 -3.22 30.74 -26.32
N VAL A 389 -3.57 29.90 -25.37
CA VAL A 389 -4.20 28.57 -25.56
C VAL A 389 -5.22 28.33 -24.44
N ASN A 390 -6.18 27.44 -24.68
CA ASN A 390 -7.11 26.99 -23.66
C ASN A 390 -6.37 26.22 -22.57
N GLN A 391 -6.63 26.54 -21.32
CA GLN A 391 -5.91 25.96 -20.22
C GLN A 391 -6.73 25.93 -18.90
N ASN A 392 -6.34 25.05 -18.00
CA ASN A 392 -6.94 24.94 -16.68
C ASN A 392 -5.82 24.92 -15.62
N LEU A 393 -5.71 26.03 -14.88
CA LEU A 393 -4.72 26.21 -13.82
C LEU A 393 -5.27 25.72 -12.50
N THR A 394 -4.56 24.79 -11.86
CA THR A 394 -4.80 24.33 -10.52
C THR A 394 -3.78 24.95 -9.58
N LEU A 395 -4.25 25.57 -8.50
CA LEU A 395 -3.43 26.03 -7.38
C LEU A 395 -3.91 25.36 -6.11
N GLY A 396 -2.99 24.91 -5.27
CA GLY A 396 -3.37 24.25 -4.05
C GLY A 396 -2.34 24.36 -2.91
N THR A 397 -2.85 24.11 -1.72
CA THR A 397 -2.06 24.07 -0.48
C THR A 397 -2.50 22.89 0.38
N GLU A 398 -1.57 22.32 1.10
CA GLU A 398 -1.82 21.22 2.01
C GLU A 398 -1.00 21.37 3.29
N TRP A 399 -1.58 21.01 4.41
CA TRP A 399 -0.87 20.88 5.67
C TRP A 399 -1.22 19.55 6.32
N ASN A 400 -0.19 18.79 6.69
CA ASN A 400 -0.32 17.51 7.37
C ASN A 400 0.48 17.52 8.67
N GLN A 401 -0.09 16.99 9.74
CA GLN A 401 0.59 16.78 11.00
C GLN A 401 0.34 15.35 11.47
N GLN A 402 1.43 14.64 11.74
CA GLN A 402 1.40 13.32 12.38
C GLN A 402 1.94 13.40 13.81
N ARG A 403 1.22 12.80 14.75
CA ARG A 403 1.63 12.65 16.15
C ARG A 403 1.48 11.20 16.56
N MET A 404 2.54 10.63 17.07
CA MET A 404 2.59 9.23 17.50
C MET A 404 2.99 9.15 18.97
N LYS A 405 2.36 8.22 19.69
CA LYS A 405 2.75 7.79 21.03
C LYS A 405 3.03 6.29 20.99
N ASP A 406 4.27 5.90 21.23
CA ASP A 406 4.69 4.50 21.35
C ASP A 406 5.58 4.33 22.56
N SER A 407 5.01 3.82 23.65
CA SER A 407 5.72 3.61 24.91
C SER A 407 6.58 2.35 24.89
N SER A 408 6.31 1.41 24.01
CA SER A 408 7.02 0.12 23.97
C SER A 408 8.31 0.18 23.15
N SER A 409 8.30 0.87 22.01
CA SER A 409 9.45 0.95 21.11
C SER A 409 10.32 2.18 21.38
N ASN A 410 9.72 3.34 21.66
CA ASN A 410 10.47 4.58 21.89
C ASN A 410 11.15 4.65 23.27
N THR A 411 10.69 3.87 24.23
CA THR A 411 11.26 3.84 25.59
C THR A 411 11.90 2.50 25.95
N GLN A 412 12.15 1.64 24.97
CA GLN A 412 12.79 0.35 25.20
C GLN A 412 14.14 0.51 25.93
N THR A 413 14.35 -0.26 26.98
CA THR A 413 15.58 -0.24 27.75
C THR A 413 16.72 -0.96 27.04
N PHE A 414 17.96 -0.48 27.24
CA PHE A 414 19.14 -1.19 26.75
C PHE A 414 19.38 -2.48 27.50
N MET A 415 19.70 -3.52 26.77
CA MET A 415 20.06 -4.82 27.34
C MET A 415 21.55 -4.89 27.73
N GLY A 416 22.29 -3.82 27.57
CA GLY A 416 23.71 -3.79 27.92
C GLY A 416 24.46 -2.52 27.55
N GLY A 417 25.29 -2.03 28.45
CA GLY A 417 26.12 -0.84 28.29
C GLY A 417 25.34 0.47 28.20
N ASN A 418 26.06 1.55 28.09
CA ASN A 418 25.49 2.88 27.82
C ASN A 418 25.74 3.25 26.36
N ILE A 419 24.70 3.76 25.70
CA ILE A 419 24.84 4.36 24.37
C ILE A 419 25.35 5.81 24.59
N PRO A 420 26.50 6.20 24.05
CA PRO A 420 27.03 7.56 24.21
C PRO A 420 25.99 8.60 23.69
N GLY A 421 25.78 9.63 24.52
CA GLY A 421 24.81 10.68 24.19
C GLY A 421 23.34 10.33 24.46
N TYR A 422 23.05 9.14 25.00
CA TYR A 422 21.67 8.69 25.27
C TYR A 422 21.45 8.41 26.76
N SER A 423 20.40 9.00 27.30
CA SER A 423 19.87 8.65 28.62
C SER A 423 18.75 7.61 28.46
N SER A 424 18.87 6.49 29.19
CA SER A 424 17.79 5.49 29.23
C SER A 424 16.57 5.96 30.04
N THR A 425 16.72 7.03 30.81
CA THR A 425 15.69 7.56 31.73
C THR A 425 14.86 8.69 31.13
N ASP A 426 15.37 9.41 30.11
CA ASP A 426 14.75 10.63 29.58
C ASP A 426 14.18 10.45 28.15
N ARG A 427 13.86 9.22 27.77
CA ARG A 427 13.35 8.92 26.43
C ARG A 427 11.84 9.18 26.35
N SER A 428 11.45 9.93 25.31
CA SER A 428 10.07 10.28 25.07
C SER A 428 9.31 9.19 24.29
N PRO A 429 8.10 8.80 24.72
CA PRO A 429 7.23 7.94 23.92
C PRO A 429 6.61 8.69 22.73
N TYR A 430 6.78 9.99 22.63
CA TYR A 430 6.14 10.83 21.62
C TYR A 430 7.08 11.14 20.46
N SER A 431 6.54 11.11 19.24
CA SER A 431 7.17 11.63 18.03
C SER A 431 6.15 12.39 17.20
N GLN A 432 6.59 13.42 16.49
CA GLN A 432 5.73 14.18 15.60
C GLN A 432 6.51 14.74 14.41
N ALA A 433 5.79 14.96 13.31
CA ALA A 433 6.28 15.69 12.15
C ALA A 433 5.13 16.48 11.51
N GLU A 434 5.48 17.55 10.82
CA GLU A 434 4.55 18.38 10.05
C GLU A 434 5.10 18.56 8.64
N ILE A 435 4.19 18.60 7.67
CA ILE A 435 4.51 18.93 6.28
C ILE A 435 3.56 20.04 5.83
N PHE A 436 4.11 21.11 5.30
CA PHE A 436 3.37 22.17 4.62
C PHE A 436 3.71 22.11 3.14
N SER A 437 2.71 22.18 2.27
CA SER A 437 2.89 22.03 0.83
C SER A 437 2.16 23.12 0.05
N LEU A 438 2.76 23.55 -1.05
CA LEU A 438 2.15 24.38 -2.07
C LEU A 438 2.33 23.71 -3.42
N PHE A 439 1.31 23.74 -4.26
CA PHE A 439 1.43 23.19 -5.61
C PHE A 439 0.67 24.03 -6.65
N ALA A 440 1.21 24.00 -7.85
CA ALA A 440 0.61 24.58 -9.04
C ALA A 440 0.73 23.60 -10.19
N GLU A 441 -0.34 23.38 -10.93
CA GLU A 441 -0.42 22.53 -12.09
C GLU A 441 -1.18 23.27 -13.19
N ASN A 442 -0.79 23.10 -14.44
CA ASN A 442 -1.52 23.72 -15.55
C ASN A 442 -1.72 22.71 -16.67
N ASN A 443 -2.96 22.43 -17.03
CA ASN A 443 -3.27 21.62 -18.19
C ASN A 443 -3.52 22.53 -19.38
N MET A 444 -2.73 22.39 -20.45
CA MET A 444 -2.70 23.30 -21.58
C MET A 444 -2.98 22.55 -22.88
N GLU A 445 -3.99 22.96 -23.61
CA GLU A 445 -4.28 22.50 -24.98
C GLU A 445 -3.44 23.32 -25.97
N VAL A 446 -2.17 22.88 -26.16
CA VAL A 446 -1.22 23.60 -27.01
C VAL A 446 -1.65 23.57 -28.48
N THR A 447 -2.25 22.45 -28.90
CA THR A 447 -2.96 22.28 -30.18
C THR A 447 -4.08 21.29 -29.96
N ASP A 448 -5.02 21.15 -30.90
CA ASP A 448 -6.14 20.18 -30.84
C ASP A 448 -5.69 18.73 -30.57
N SER A 449 -4.43 18.41 -30.84
CA SER A 449 -3.86 17.06 -30.63
C SER A 449 -2.76 17.01 -29.58
N THR A 450 -2.44 18.14 -28.92
CA THR A 450 -1.30 18.25 -28.00
C THR A 450 -1.73 18.82 -26.66
N MET A 451 -1.69 17.99 -25.61
CA MET A 451 -1.88 18.43 -24.25
C MET A 451 -0.54 18.43 -23.51
N LEU A 452 -0.22 19.54 -22.85
CA LEU A 452 0.98 19.71 -22.04
C LEU A 452 0.58 20.05 -20.60
N THR A 453 1.12 19.31 -19.63
CA THR A 453 0.77 19.48 -18.22
C THR A 453 2.04 19.69 -17.38
N PRO A 454 2.57 20.92 -17.29
CA PRO A 454 3.60 21.27 -16.33
C PRO A 454 3.02 21.37 -14.92
N ALA A 455 3.81 21.00 -13.92
CA ALA A 455 3.45 21.16 -12.52
C ALA A 455 4.69 21.35 -11.64
N LEU A 456 4.48 21.98 -10.50
CA LEU A 456 5.49 22.19 -9.46
C LEU A 456 4.85 22.06 -8.09
N ARG A 457 5.45 21.23 -7.26
CA ARG A 457 5.09 21.10 -5.84
C ARG A 457 6.29 21.45 -4.96
N PHE A 458 6.03 22.21 -3.92
CA PHE A 458 6.94 22.51 -2.83
C PHE A 458 6.42 21.87 -1.55
N ASP A 459 7.29 21.16 -0.81
CA ASP A 459 7.00 20.56 0.48
C ASP A 459 8.04 21.03 1.50
N HIS A 460 7.59 21.52 2.65
CA HIS A 460 8.44 21.83 3.80
C HIS A 460 8.12 20.86 4.93
N HIS A 461 9.07 19.98 5.23
CA HIS A 461 8.93 19.03 6.34
C HIS A 461 9.68 19.55 7.56
N SER A 462 9.05 19.48 8.74
CA SER A 462 9.56 20.07 9.99
C SER A 462 10.92 19.56 10.46
N VAL A 463 11.36 18.39 9.97
CA VAL A 463 12.66 17.77 10.33
C VAL A 463 13.61 17.76 9.13
N VAL A 464 13.19 17.24 7.97
CA VAL A 464 14.10 17.04 6.82
C VAL A 464 14.17 18.24 5.88
N GLY A 465 13.40 19.31 6.14
CA GLY A 465 13.44 20.56 5.38
C GLY A 465 12.70 20.55 4.06
N ASP A 466 13.22 21.27 3.09
CA ASP A 466 12.53 21.62 1.85
C ASP A 466 12.75 20.59 0.74
N ASN A 467 11.67 20.35 -0.02
CA ASN A 467 11.71 19.55 -1.23
C ASN A 467 10.90 20.23 -2.36
N TRP A 468 11.45 20.18 -3.57
CA TRP A 468 10.80 20.63 -4.78
C TRP A 468 10.54 19.44 -5.72
N SER A 469 9.32 19.29 -6.18
CA SER A 469 8.87 18.21 -7.06
C SER A 469 8.30 18.78 -8.36
N PRO A 470 9.14 19.10 -9.36
CA PRO A 470 8.68 19.47 -10.69
C PRO A 470 8.18 18.24 -11.44
N SER A 471 7.18 18.45 -12.31
CA SER A 471 6.71 17.44 -13.27
C SER A 471 6.31 18.06 -14.59
N LEU A 472 6.39 17.25 -15.65
CA LEU A 472 5.95 17.61 -16.98
C LEU A 472 5.38 16.37 -17.66
N ASN A 473 4.12 16.44 -18.09
CA ASN A 473 3.46 15.41 -18.86
C ASN A 473 3.07 15.96 -20.23
N LEU A 474 3.18 15.12 -21.26
CA LEU A 474 2.79 15.41 -22.64
C LEU A 474 1.90 14.28 -23.14
N SER A 475 0.80 14.64 -23.77
CA SER A 475 -0.03 13.74 -24.57
C SER A 475 -0.13 14.32 -25.99
N GLN A 476 0.32 13.55 -26.98
CA GLN A 476 0.36 13.95 -28.39
C GLN A 476 -0.41 12.95 -29.23
N GLY A 477 -1.51 13.40 -29.83
CA GLY A 477 -2.21 12.65 -30.88
C GLY A 477 -1.37 12.50 -32.13
N LEU A 478 -1.31 11.32 -32.69
CA LEU A 478 -0.61 10.96 -33.93
C LEU A 478 -1.62 10.34 -34.89
N GLY A 479 -2.32 11.19 -35.63
CA GLY A 479 -3.51 10.82 -36.40
C GLY A 479 -4.69 10.50 -35.45
N ASP A 480 -5.64 9.69 -35.94
CA ASP A 480 -6.90 9.44 -35.24
C ASP A 480 -6.82 8.31 -34.22
N ASP A 481 -5.85 7.42 -34.38
CA ASP A 481 -5.82 6.12 -33.64
C ASP A 481 -4.68 6.04 -32.61
N PHE A 482 -3.62 6.82 -32.75
CA PHE A 482 -2.43 6.72 -31.91
C PHE A 482 -2.24 7.94 -31.02
N THR A 483 -1.79 7.70 -29.79
CA THR A 483 -1.37 8.74 -28.85
C THR A 483 -0.01 8.43 -28.27
N LEU A 484 0.95 9.34 -28.44
CA LEU A 484 2.22 9.31 -27.74
C LEU A 484 2.06 10.04 -26.40
N LYS A 485 2.41 9.35 -25.32
CA LYS A 485 2.33 9.88 -23.96
C LYS A 485 3.71 9.84 -23.32
N MET A 486 4.13 10.95 -22.73
CA MET A 486 5.45 11.09 -22.10
C MET A 486 5.29 11.79 -20.76
N GLY A 487 6.12 11.42 -19.80
CA GLY A 487 6.13 12.06 -18.50
C GLY A 487 7.50 12.01 -17.84
N ILE A 488 7.81 13.07 -17.11
CA ILE A 488 8.94 13.14 -16.20
C ILE A 488 8.51 13.87 -14.93
N ALA A 489 8.81 13.29 -13.76
CA ALA A 489 8.49 13.91 -12.49
C ALA A 489 9.50 13.54 -11.43
N ARG A 490 9.73 14.45 -10.48
CA ARG A 490 10.43 14.15 -9.25
C ARG A 490 9.41 13.84 -8.17
N ALA A 491 9.49 12.64 -7.59
CA ALA A 491 8.68 12.19 -6.47
C ALA A 491 9.49 12.24 -5.18
N TYR A 492 8.79 12.26 -4.05
CA TYR A 492 9.34 12.52 -2.73
C TYR A 492 8.68 11.61 -1.69
N LYS A 493 9.51 11.16 -0.73
CA LYS A 493 9.05 10.46 0.48
C LYS A 493 9.88 10.89 1.69
N ALA A 494 9.22 11.43 2.70
CA ALA A 494 9.85 11.73 3.97
C ALA A 494 10.16 10.44 4.76
N PRO A 495 11.19 10.42 5.59
CA PRO A 495 11.38 9.35 6.56
C PRO A 495 10.19 9.24 7.51
N SER A 496 9.93 8.05 8.01
CA SER A 496 8.84 7.81 8.98
C SER A 496 9.21 8.37 10.36
N LEU A 497 8.19 8.53 11.22
CA LEU A 497 8.40 8.94 12.61
C LEU A 497 9.33 8.00 13.37
N TYR A 498 9.32 6.70 13.08
CA TYR A 498 10.26 5.74 13.66
C TYR A 498 11.70 5.93 13.17
N GLN A 499 11.88 6.17 11.88
CA GLN A 499 13.20 6.39 11.28
C GLN A 499 13.85 7.68 11.78
N LEU A 500 13.04 8.74 11.96
CA LEU A 500 13.50 10.05 12.42
C LEU A 500 13.73 10.14 13.94
N ASN A 501 13.11 9.25 14.72
CA ASN A 501 13.11 9.39 16.17
C ASN A 501 14.35 8.75 16.80
N PRO A 502 15.35 9.53 17.30
CA PRO A 502 16.52 8.99 17.96
C PRO A 502 16.18 8.19 19.23
N ASN A 503 14.98 8.37 19.83
CA ASN A 503 14.55 7.57 20.96
C ASN A 503 14.06 6.17 20.55
N TYR A 504 13.79 5.94 19.28
CA TYR A 504 13.46 4.61 18.79
C TYR A 504 14.70 3.73 18.75
N ILE A 505 14.66 2.63 19.48
CA ILE A 505 15.74 1.66 19.55
C ILE A 505 15.18 0.27 19.40
N LEU A 506 15.76 -0.49 18.48
CA LEU A 506 15.45 -1.89 18.25
C LEU A 506 16.69 -2.74 18.55
N TYR A 507 16.53 -3.70 19.46
CA TYR A 507 17.61 -4.62 19.82
C TYR A 507 17.53 -5.90 19.00
N SER A 508 18.68 -6.40 18.52
CA SER A 508 18.84 -7.72 17.95
C SER A 508 19.81 -8.56 18.77
N LYS A 509 19.46 -9.83 19.01
CA LYS A 509 20.34 -10.79 19.70
C LYS A 509 21.55 -11.27 18.86
N GLY A 510 21.89 -10.58 17.79
CA GLY A 510 23.05 -10.86 16.94
C GLY A 510 22.69 -11.34 15.54
N GLN A 511 21.57 -11.99 15.34
CA GLN A 511 21.18 -12.49 14.00
C GLN A 511 20.63 -11.38 13.09
N GLY A 512 20.23 -10.22 13.63
CA GLY A 512 19.92 -9.00 12.88
C GLY A 512 21.14 -8.12 12.57
N CYS A 513 22.28 -8.39 13.17
CA CYS A 513 23.42 -7.51 13.12
C CYS A 513 24.26 -7.73 11.85
N TYR A 514 24.67 -6.64 11.20
CA TYR A 514 25.62 -6.71 10.10
C TYR A 514 26.98 -7.26 10.60
N ALA A 515 27.56 -8.16 9.83
CA ALA A 515 28.82 -8.80 10.22
C ALA A 515 30.01 -7.83 10.01
N THR A 516 30.43 -7.15 11.06
CA THR A 516 31.58 -6.25 11.03
C THR A 516 32.93 -6.94 11.29
N GLY A 517 32.96 -8.27 11.39
CA GLY A 517 34.18 -9.05 11.69
C GLY A 517 34.59 -9.04 13.16
N ALA A 518 33.94 -8.26 14.01
CA ALA A 518 34.16 -8.31 15.46
C ALA A 518 33.12 -9.27 16.07
N ALA A 519 33.57 -10.22 16.87
CA ALA A 519 32.70 -11.09 17.63
C ALA A 519 31.85 -10.26 18.60
N THR A 520 30.61 -10.01 18.26
CA THR A 520 29.68 -9.31 19.15
C THR A 520 29.00 -10.35 20.04
N GLY A 521 29.36 -10.34 21.31
CA GLY A 521 28.90 -11.37 22.23
C GLY A 521 27.43 -11.28 22.62
N ILE A 522 26.77 -10.12 22.44
CA ILE A 522 25.44 -9.84 22.98
C ILE A 522 24.45 -9.20 22.03
N GLY A 523 24.78 -9.04 20.75
CA GLY A 523 23.86 -8.48 19.75
C GLY A 523 24.20 -7.04 19.35
N CYS A 524 23.20 -6.33 18.81
CA CYS A 524 23.34 -4.96 18.34
C CYS A 524 22.04 -4.17 18.47
N TYR A 525 22.13 -2.86 18.32
CA TYR A 525 21.00 -1.94 18.33
C TYR A 525 20.86 -1.23 16.99
N MET A 526 19.62 -0.94 16.59
CA MET A 526 19.26 -0.02 15.51
C MET A 526 18.54 1.18 16.11
N MET A 527 19.00 2.38 15.79
CA MET A 527 18.43 3.64 16.28
C MET A 527 17.78 4.44 15.16
N GLY A 528 16.82 5.29 15.54
CA GLY A 528 16.36 6.38 14.68
C GLY A 528 17.50 7.39 14.41
N ASN A 529 17.34 8.16 13.33
CA ASN A 529 18.32 9.13 12.86
C ASN A 529 17.60 10.39 12.35
N ASP A 530 17.74 11.51 13.04
CA ASP A 530 17.15 12.78 12.68
C ASP A 530 17.93 13.57 11.62
N ASP A 531 19.12 13.11 11.24
CA ASP A 531 19.93 13.63 10.13
C ASP A 531 19.55 13.01 8.76
N LEU A 532 18.53 12.13 8.70
CA LEU A 532 18.08 11.51 7.46
C LEU A 532 17.58 12.57 6.46
N LYS A 533 17.92 12.34 5.19
CA LYS A 533 17.35 13.08 4.06
C LYS A 533 16.13 12.35 3.51
N ALA A 534 15.21 13.11 2.96
CA ALA A 534 14.07 12.53 2.23
C ALA A 534 14.55 11.66 1.05
N GLU A 535 13.83 10.57 0.83
CA GLU A 535 13.98 9.78 -0.40
C GLU A 535 13.41 10.57 -1.57
N THR A 536 14.10 10.58 -2.70
CA THR A 536 13.60 11.19 -3.93
C THR A 536 13.77 10.25 -5.11
N SER A 537 12.87 10.34 -6.08
CA SER A 537 12.93 9.55 -7.30
C SER A 537 12.62 10.44 -8.50
N VAL A 538 13.41 10.33 -9.56
CA VAL A 538 13.07 10.92 -10.86
C VAL A 538 12.44 9.83 -11.71
N ASN A 539 11.14 9.95 -11.93
CA ASN A 539 10.32 9.01 -12.67
C ASN A 539 10.17 9.49 -14.11
N LYS A 540 10.44 8.62 -15.06
CA LYS A 540 10.37 8.89 -16.50
C LYS A 540 9.55 7.80 -17.16
N GLU A 541 8.69 8.19 -18.08
CA GLU A 541 7.92 7.24 -18.90
C GLU A 541 7.74 7.77 -20.33
N ILE A 542 7.70 6.81 -21.26
CA ILE A 542 7.32 7.03 -22.65
C ILE A 542 6.41 5.88 -23.04
N GLY A 543 5.19 6.20 -23.47
CA GLY A 543 4.19 5.22 -23.87
C GLY A 543 3.58 5.56 -25.22
N LEU A 544 3.26 4.54 -25.99
CA LEU A 544 2.47 4.64 -27.21
C LEU A 544 1.18 3.85 -26.99
N GLU A 545 0.06 4.49 -27.26
CA GLU A 545 -1.27 3.93 -27.15
C GLU A 545 -1.96 3.94 -28.51
N PHE A 546 -2.57 2.83 -28.88
CA PHE A 546 -3.47 2.68 -30.01
C PHE A 546 -4.88 2.47 -29.50
N LYS A 547 -5.85 3.20 -30.04
CA LYS A 547 -7.28 3.08 -29.67
C LYS A 547 -8.16 3.21 -30.91
N ARG A 548 -8.91 2.17 -31.24
CA ARG A 548 -9.84 2.17 -32.37
C ARG A 548 -10.88 1.05 -32.22
N ASP A 549 -12.16 1.36 -32.47
CA ASP A 549 -13.26 0.37 -32.55
C ASP A 549 -13.31 -0.61 -31.36
N GLY A 550 -13.06 -0.11 -30.15
CA GLY A 550 -13.01 -0.91 -28.91
C GLY A 550 -11.67 -1.59 -28.65
N TRP A 551 -10.74 -1.61 -29.60
CA TRP A 551 -9.35 -2.01 -29.37
C TRP A 551 -8.59 -0.97 -28.56
N LEU A 552 -7.84 -1.43 -27.59
CA LEU A 552 -6.85 -0.63 -26.89
C LEU A 552 -5.56 -1.43 -26.81
N ALA A 553 -4.47 -0.89 -27.31
CA ALA A 553 -3.15 -1.47 -27.15
C ALA A 553 -2.19 -0.38 -26.68
N GLY A 554 -1.54 -0.59 -25.57
CA GLY A 554 -0.57 0.34 -24.99
C GLY A 554 0.72 -0.35 -24.58
N VAL A 555 1.86 0.29 -24.82
CA VAL A 555 3.16 -0.11 -24.29
C VAL A 555 3.86 1.09 -23.72
N THR A 556 4.41 0.95 -22.53
CA THR A 556 5.12 2.02 -21.80
C THR A 556 6.46 1.51 -21.30
N TRP A 557 7.51 2.20 -21.67
CA TRP A 557 8.79 2.08 -20.96
C TRP A 557 8.80 3.04 -19.79
N PHE A 558 9.27 2.58 -18.63
CA PHE A 558 9.45 3.41 -17.44
C PHE A 558 10.82 3.22 -16.83
N ARG A 559 11.30 4.29 -16.17
CA ARG A 559 12.52 4.26 -15.37
C ARG A 559 12.42 5.23 -14.20
N ASN A 560 12.68 4.73 -13.00
CA ASN A 560 12.73 5.48 -11.77
C ASN A 560 14.16 5.45 -11.22
N ASP A 561 14.80 6.62 -11.16
CA ASP A 561 16.14 6.80 -10.60
C ASP A 561 15.99 7.34 -9.17
N TYR A 562 16.32 6.51 -8.19
CA TYR A 562 16.24 6.81 -6.77
C TYR A 562 17.51 7.44 -6.23
N ARG A 563 17.32 8.35 -5.26
CA ARG A 563 18.37 8.88 -4.40
C ARG A 563 17.91 8.88 -2.95
N ASN A 564 18.91 8.73 -2.04
CA ASN A 564 18.70 8.78 -0.60
C ASN A 564 17.69 7.76 -0.08
N LYS A 565 17.56 6.59 -0.70
CA LYS A 565 16.70 5.52 -0.17
C LYS A 565 17.15 5.18 1.25
N ILE A 566 16.20 5.06 2.17
CA ILE A 566 16.50 4.78 3.58
C ILE A 566 16.55 3.28 3.79
N GLU A 567 17.67 2.81 4.30
CA GLU A 567 17.91 1.41 4.66
C GLU A 567 18.60 1.30 6.03
N ALA A 568 18.65 0.09 6.58
CA ALA A 568 19.43 -0.17 7.78
C ALA A 568 20.91 0.05 7.50
N GLY A 569 21.56 0.83 8.34
CA GLY A 569 22.99 1.08 8.24
C GLY A 569 23.82 -0.20 8.42
N THR A 570 24.93 -0.27 7.72
CA THR A 570 25.87 -1.40 7.76
C THR A 570 27.16 -1.06 8.50
N THR A 571 27.36 0.21 8.81
CA THR A 571 28.52 0.71 9.59
C THR A 571 28.04 1.08 10.99
N PRO A 572 28.67 0.56 12.06
CA PRO A 572 28.29 0.95 13.40
C PRO A 572 28.56 2.44 13.65
N LEU A 573 27.56 3.15 14.15
CA LEU A 573 27.71 4.51 14.65
C LEU A 573 28.67 4.57 15.84
N SER A 574 28.51 3.62 16.75
CA SER A 574 29.30 3.49 17.95
C SER A 574 29.29 2.06 18.49
N ARG A 575 30.12 1.82 19.50
CA ARG A 575 30.16 0.54 20.20
C ARG A 575 30.06 0.77 21.69
N THR A 576 29.20 0.02 22.33
CA THR A 576 29.10 -0.03 23.81
C THR A 576 29.61 -1.36 24.33
N SER A 577 29.91 -1.43 25.61
CA SER A 577 30.42 -2.64 26.25
C SER A 577 29.81 -2.87 27.63
N ILE A 578 29.69 -4.15 27.99
CA ILE A 578 29.35 -4.60 29.35
C ILE A 578 30.55 -5.43 29.85
N THR A 579 31.02 -5.13 31.07
CA THR A 579 31.99 -5.95 31.76
C THR A 579 31.31 -6.70 32.90
N SER A 580 31.37 -8.04 32.85
CA SER A 580 30.89 -8.92 33.91
C SER A 580 32.03 -9.79 34.38
N GLY A 581 32.51 -9.53 35.58
CA GLY A 581 33.77 -10.12 36.11
C GLY A 581 34.98 -9.71 35.25
N THR A 582 35.66 -10.66 34.67
CA THR A 582 36.83 -10.44 33.78
C THR A 582 36.45 -10.41 32.30
N THR A 583 35.18 -10.65 31.93
CA THR A 583 34.72 -10.72 30.53
C THR A 583 34.06 -9.42 30.11
N THR A 584 34.61 -8.75 29.10
CA THR A 584 33.99 -7.60 28.44
C THR A 584 33.39 -8.04 27.14
N THR A 585 32.07 -7.80 26.97
CA THR A 585 31.30 -8.03 25.76
C THR A 585 30.95 -6.71 25.10
N TYR A 586 30.99 -6.66 23.77
CA TYR A 586 30.76 -5.46 22.99
C TYR A 586 29.40 -5.59 22.22
N THR A 587 28.73 -4.45 22.06
CA THR A 587 27.47 -4.33 21.30
C THR A 587 27.59 -3.15 20.35
N ASP A 588 27.41 -3.40 19.07
CA ASP A 588 27.42 -2.37 18.03
C ASP A 588 26.07 -1.67 17.94
N ILE A 589 26.10 -0.38 17.65
CA ILE A 589 24.93 0.48 17.50
C ILE A 589 24.91 0.99 16.07
N TYR A 590 23.84 0.67 15.35
CA TYR A 590 23.59 1.09 13.98
C TYR A 590 22.49 2.14 13.94
N GLN A 591 22.42 2.90 12.85
CA GLN A 591 21.35 3.85 12.54
C GLN A 591 20.74 3.57 11.19
N TRP A 592 19.55 4.13 10.95
CA TRP A 592 19.02 4.27 9.59
C TRP A 592 19.92 5.19 8.79
N GLU A 593 20.18 4.84 7.53
CA GLU A 593 21.08 5.58 6.64
C GLU A 593 20.43 5.79 5.27
N ASN A 594 20.83 6.86 4.59
CA ASN A 594 20.47 7.07 3.20
C ASN A 594 21.48 6.40 2.28
N ILE A 595 21.03 5.42 1.47
CA ILE A 595 21.87 4.87 0.41
C ILE A 595 21.85 5.79 -0.82
N PRO A 596 22.98 5.98 -1.52
CA PRO A 596 23.06 7.04 -2.53
C PRO A 596 22.16 6.85 -3.72
N LYS A 597 22.08 5.64 -4.33
CA LYS A 597 21.43 5.42 -5.62
C LYS A 597 20.82 4.04 -5.77
N ALA A 598 19.58 4.02 -6.27
CA ALA A 598 18.90 2.81 -6.74
C ALA A 598 18.22 3.08 -8.10
N VAL A 599 17.84 2.03 -8.82
CA VAL A 599 17.15 2.14 -10.10
C VAL A 599 16.10 1.04 -10.23
N VAL A 600 14.95 1.44 -10.77
CA VAL A 600 13.88 0.54 -11.21
C VAL A 600 13.53 0.88 -12.65
N GLU A 601 13.48 -0.11 -13.53
CA GLU A 601 13.23 0.08 -14.97
C GLU A 601 12.50 -1.13 -15.53
N GLY A 602 11.57 -0.89 -16.44
CA GLY A 602 10.80 -1.95 -17.06
C GLY A 602 9.90 -1.50 -18.19
N LEU A 603 9.09 -2.45 -18.65
CA LEU A 603 8.04 -2.26 -19.64
C LEU A 603 6.70 -2.66 -19.04
N GLU A 604 5.69 -1.86 -19.28
CA GLU A 604 4.29 -2.15 -18.96
C GLU A 604 3.47 -2.16 -20.25
N GLY A 605 2.50 -3.06 -20.34
CA GLY A 605 1.63 -3.15 -21.51
C GLY A 605 0.18 -3.45 -21.11
N THR A 606 -0.74 -2.94 -21.90
CA THR A 606 -2.17 -3.25 -21.82
C THR A 606 -2.68 -3.54 -23.22
N LEU A 607 -3.47 -4.61 -23.36
CA LEU A 607 -4.12 -4.99 -24.60
C LEU A 607 -5.56 -5.38 -24.32
N ASN A 608 -6.51 -4.61 -24.82
CA ASN A 608 -7.94 -4.92 -24.80
C ASN A 608 -8.40 -5.22 -26.22
N VAL A 609 -8.98 -6.40 -26.41
CA VAL A 609 -9.47 -6.90 -27.70
C VAL A 609 -10.95 -7.16 -27.61
N PRO A 610 -11.81 -6.46 -28.36
CA PRO A 610 -13.21 -6.83 -28.55
C PRO A 610 -13.26 -8.00 -29.56
N VAL A 611 -13.17 -9.24 -29.03
CA VAL A 611 -13.14 -10.47 -29.84
C VAL A 611 -14.46 -10.60 -30.64
N SER A 612 -15.56 -10.23 -30.00
CA SER A 612 -16.89 -10.11 -30.60
C SER A 612 -17.74 -9.11 -29.82
N GLU A 613 -18.98 -8.88 -30.20
CA GLU A 613 -19.91 -8.03 -29.45
C GLU A 613 -20.16 -8.52 -28.00
N THR A 614 -19.96 -9.82 -27.75
CA THR A 614 -20.22 -10.46 -26.44
C THR A 614 -18.95 -10.96 -25.75
N VAL A 615 -17.79 -10.93 -26.42
CA VAL A 615 -16.52 -11.45 -25.89
C VAL A 615 -15.46 -10.38 -25.90
N SER A 616 -14.89 -10.08 -24.75
CA SER A 616 -13.74 -9.19 -24.59
C SER A 616 -12.57 -9.92 -23.95
N TRP A 617 -11.36 -9.55 -24.39
CA TRP A 617 -10.10 -10.11 -23.89
C TRP A 617 -9.17 -9.01 -23.46
N THR A 618 -8.90 -8.93 -22.17
CA THR A 618 -8.03 -7.91 -21.55
C THR A 618 -6.73 -8.53 -21.06
N ASN A 619 -5.61 -7.91 -21.34
CA ASN A 619 -4.30 -8.36 -20.94
C ASN A 619 -3.49 -7.21 -20.35
N ASN A 620 -2.87 -7.46 -19.20
CA ASN A 620 -1.92 -6.56 -18.56
C ASN A 620 -0.59 -7.29 -18.39
N ILE A 621 0.49 -6.68 -18.87
CA ILE A 621 1.83 -7.24 -18.79
C ILE A 621 2.79 -6.26 -18.11
N THR A 622 3.70 -6.82 -17.34
CA THR A 622 4.86 -6.11 -16.79
C THR A 622 6.10 -6.94 -17.02
N TYR A 623 7.15 -6.31 -17.50
CA TYR A 623 8.47 -6.92 -17.65
C TYR A 623 9.52 -6.03 -16.99
N MET A 624 10.20 -6.56 -15.97
CA MET A 624 11.21 -5.84 -15.20
C MET A 624 12.59 -5.98 -15.84
N LEU A 625 13.15 -4.89 -16.32
CA LEU A 625 14.52 -4.86 -16.86
C LEU A 625 15.55 -4.81 -15.71
N GLN A 626 15.30 -4.02 -14.69
CA GLN A 626 16.12 -3.97 -13.48
C GLN A 626 15.38 -3.34 -12.30
N SER A 627 15.70 -3.81 -11.09
CA SER A 627 15.28 -3.24 -9.81
C SER A 627 16.40 -3.52 -8.81
N LYS A 628 17.29 -2.52 -8.57
CA LYS A 628 18.50 -2.77 -7.78
C LYS A 628 19.11 -1.51 -7.15
N ASN A 629 19.82 -1.72 -6.06
CA ASN A 629 20.83 -0.79 -5.55
C ASN A 629 21.99 -0.72 -6.55
N LYS A 630 22.39 0.48 -6.97
CA LYS A 630 23.44 0.67 -7.98
C LYS A 630 24.88 0.43 -7.46
N GLU A 631 25.07 0.47 -6.17
CA GLU A 631 26.40 0.28 -5.55
C GLU A 631 26.68 -1.20 -5.30
N THR A 632 25.70 -1.89 -4.69
CA THR A 632 25.86 -3.32 -4.35
C THR A 632 25.38 -4.26 -5.44
N GLY A 633 24.55 -3.79 -6.38
CA GLY A 633 23.83 -4.61 -7.34
C GLY A 633 22.73 -5.47 -6.73
N GLU A 634 22.40 -5.25 -5.44
CA GLU A 634 21.38 -6.00 -4.71
C GLU A 634 19.97 -5.59 -5.16
N ARG A 635 19.06 -6.54 -5.20
CA ARG A 635 17.65 -6.32 -5.57
C ARG A 635 16.93 -5.51 -4.49
N LEU A 636 16.07 -4.60 -4.89
CA LEU A 636 15.25 -3.80 -3.97
C LEU A 636 14.10 -4.63 -3.39
N SER A 637 13.46 -5.45 -4.21
CA SER A 637 12.35 -6.32 -3.82
C SER A 637 12.45 -7.67 -4.52
N ILE A 638 11.89 -8.72 -3.89
CA ILE A 638 11.72 -10.04 -4.50
C ILE A 638 10.39 -10.04 -5.23
N ILE A 639 10.44 -9.72 -6.51
CA ILE A 639 9.28 -9.67 -7.41
C ILE A 639 9.52 -10.54 -8.65
N PRO A 640 8.46 -10.99 -9.35
CA PRO A 640 8.61 -11.69 -10.62
C PRO A 640 9.32 -10.84 -11.67
N GLU A 641 10.13 -11.47 -12.52
CA GLU A 641 10.77 -10.78 -13.66
C GLU A 641 9.73 -10.27 -14.66
N TYR A 642 8.64 -11.00 -14.80
CA TYR A 642 7.47 -10.58 -15.58
C TYR A 642 6.18 -11.08 -14.91
N THR A 643 5.09 -10.40 -15.21
CA THR A 643 3.74 -10.82 -14.82
C THR A 643 2.81 -10.56 -16.00
N LEU A 644 2.05 -11.56 -16.40
CA LEU A 644 0.97 -11.45 -17.38
C LEU A 644 -0.34 -11.76 -16.67
N ASN A 645 -1.27 -10.81 -16.68
CA ASN A 645 -2.65 -11.01 -16.26
C ASN A 645 -3.56 -10.94 -17.48
N SER A 646 -4.27 -12.00 -17.76
CA SER A 646 -5.16 -12.14 -18.92
C SER A 646 -6.56 -12.49 -18.44
N THR A 647 -7.55 -11.74 -18.89
CA THR A 647 -8.96 -11.94 -18.54
C THR A 647 -9.78 -12.03 -19.81
N LEU A 648 -10.48 -13.15 -19.98
CA LEU A 648 -11.45 -13.36 -21.04
C LEU A 648 -12.85 -13.27 -20.43
N SER A 649 -13.64 -12.31 -20.87
CA SER A 649 -15.02 -12.09 -20.42
C SER A 649 -15.98 -12.39 -21.55
N TRP A 650 -17.00 -13.20 -21.27
CA TRP A 650 -18.02 -13.59 -22.24
C TRP A 650 -19.42 -13.33 -21.68
N GLN A 651 -20.17 -12.43 -22.30
CA GLN A 651 -21.59 -12.19 -22.03
C GLN A 651 -22.40 -13.24 -22.79
N VAL A 652 -22.71 -14.37 -22.14
CA VAL A 652 -23.40 -15.52 -22.75
C VAL A 652 -24.85 -15.18 -23.06
N ARG A 653 -25.50 -14.47 -22.17
CA ARG A 653 -26.85 -13.89 -22.26
C ARG A 653 -26.84 -12.53 -21.62
N GLN A 654 -27.94 -11.76 -21.78
CA GLN A 654 -28.08 -10.44 -21.16
C GLN A 654 -27.90 -10.47 -19.62
N ASP A 655 -28.30 -11.59 -19.00
CA ASP A 655 -28.27 -11.81 -17.56
C ASP A 655 -27.19 -12.78 -17.08
N VAL A 656 -26.33 -13.33 -17.97
CA VAL A 656 -25.30 -14.31 -17.61
C VAL A 656 -23.97 -13.94 -18.25
N SER A 657 -22.95 -13.75 -17.44
CA SER A 657 -21.56 -13.57 -17.88
C SER A 657 -20.64 -14.65 -17.33
N LEU A 658 -19.69 -15.08 -18.13
CA LEU A 658 -18.60 -15.96 -17.75
C LEU A 658 -17.27 -15.21 -17.84
N GLN A 659 -16.35 -15.53 -16.95
CA GLN A 659 -15.00 -14.95 -16.94
C GLN A 659 -13.96 -16.04 -16.70
N SER A 660 -12.88 -16.01 -17.47
CA SER A 660 -11.69 -16.79 -17.24
C SER A 660 -10.52 -15.86 -17.00
N THR A 661 -9.77 -16.11 -15.95
CA THR A 661 -8.55 -15.36 -15.62
C THR A 661 -7.33 -16.27 -15.70
N PHE A 662 -6.25 -15.75 -16.25
CA PHE A 662 -4.96 -16.42 -16.32
C PHE A 662 -3.90 -15.45 -15.84
N THR A 663 -3.17 -15.80 -14.80
CA THR A 663 -2.02 -15.04 -14.32
C THR A 663 -0.77 -15.88 -14.47
N TRP A 664 0.26 -15.35 -15.13
CA TRP A 664 1.55 -15.99 -15.29
C TRP A 664 2.64 -15.15 -14.65
N TYR A 665 3.26 -15.71 -13.64
CA TYR A 665 4.38 -15.12 -12.92
C TYR A 665 5.69 -15.68 -13.45
N GLY A 666 6.63 -14.80 -13.80
CA GLY A 666 7.99 -15.15 -14.11
C GLY A 666 8.76 -15.62 -12.88
N LYS A 667 9.99 -16.02 -13.09
CA LYS A 667 10.85 -16.43 -11.99
C LYS A 667 11.08 -15.30 -10.99
N GLN A 668 11.23 -15.66 -9.72
CA GLN A 668 11.59 -14.75 -8.65
C GLN A 668 12.92 -15.20 -8.06
N GLN A 669 13.88 -14.30 -8.11
CA GLN A 669 15.23 -14.60 -7.65
C GLN A 669 15.40 -14.16 -6.19
N PRO A 670 16.13 -14.93 -5.37
CA PRO A 670 16.52 -14.50 -4.03
C PRO A 670 17.45 -13.28 -4.08
N LYS A 671 17.73 -12.67 -2.95
CA LYS A 671 18.79 -11.68 -2.81
C LYS A 671 20.16 -12.33 -2.95
N LYS A 672 21.17 -11.56 -3.34
CA LYS A 672 22.55 -12.04 -3.46
C LYS A 672 23.23 -12.15 -2.10
N TYR A 673 22.88 -11.26 -1.20
CA TYR A 673 23.45 -11.19 0.14
C TYR A 673 22.34 -11.25 1.18
N ASP A 674 22.62 -11.90 2.28
CA ASP A 674 21.78 -11.86 3.46
C ASP A 674 21.90 -10.48 4.16
N TYR A 675 21.12 -10.26 5.21
CA TYR A 675 21.18 -8.99 5.94
C TYR A 675 22.50 -8.81 6.74
N GLN A 676 23.30 -9.85 6.93
CA GLN A 676 24.63 -9.76 7.50
C GLN A 676 25.69 -9.40 6.46
N GLY A 677 25.31 -9.26 5.18
CA GLY A 677 26.22 -8.99 4.07
C GLY A 677 26.97 -10.23 3.59
N LYS A 678 26.55 -11.44 3.98
CA LYS A 678 27.15 -12.70 3.52
C LYS A 678 26.47 -13.15 2.22
N PRO A 679 27.23 -13.75 1.27
CA PRO A 679 26.63 -14.34 0.08
C PRO A 679 25.60 -15.40 0.44
N VAL A 680 24.47 -15.39 -0.25
CA VAL A 680 23.40 -16.38 -0.08
C VAL A 680 23.80 -17.66 -0.80
N THR A 681 23.69 -18.79 -0.10
CA THR A 681 24.09 -20.11 -0.59
C THR A 681 23.02 -21.16 -0.27
N GLY A 682 23.20 -22.37 -0.79
CA GLY A 682 22.33 -23.51 -0.50
C GLY A 682 20.88 -23.30 -0.94
N THR A 683 19.93 -23.78 -0.13
CA THR A 683 18.50 -23.70 -0.43
C THR A 683 17.97 -22.26 -0.47
N SER A 684 18.61 -21.34 0.26
CA SER A 684 18.25 -19.90 0.24
C SER A 684 18.52 -19.23 -1.10
N ALA A 685 19.45 -19.78 -1.91
CA ALA A 685 19.74 -19.31 -3.25
C ALA A 685 18.75 -19.85 -4.31
N THR A 686 17.79 -20.66 -3.92
CA THR A 686 16.80 -21.27 -4.84
C THR A 686 15.83 -20.20 -5.36
N GLU A 687 15.66 -20.19 -6.67
CA GLU A 687 14.70 -19.32 -7.35
C GLU A 687 13.30 -19.94 -7.31
N VAL A 688 12.26 -19.11 -7.20
CA VAL A 688 10.89 -19.54 -7.52
C VAL A 688 10.75 -19.65 -9.02
N SER A 689 10.50 -20.87 -9.52
CA SER A 689 10.27 -21.11 -10.94
C SER A 689 8.99 -20.44 -11.43
N PRO A 690 8.91 -20.07 -12.72
CA PRO A 690 7.67 -19.52 -13.28
C PRO A 690 6.48 -20.44 -13.04
N TYR A 691 5.34 -19.84 -12.72
CA TYR A 691 4.09 -20.56 -12.49
C TYR A 691 2.89 -19.76 -12.96
N SER A 692 1.76 -20.43 -13.17
CA SER A 692 0.52 -19.81 -13.59
C SER A 692 -0.64 -20.21 -12.68
N ILE A 693 -1.61 -19.31 -12.57
CA ILE A 693 -2.85 -19.49 -11.84
C ILE A 693 -4.01 -19.18 -12.79
N VAL A 694 -4.99 -20.08 -12.84
CA VAL A 694 -6.22 -19.94 -13.65
C VAL A 694 -7.41 -19.86 -12.74
N GLY A 695 -8.27 -18.88 -12.97
CA GLY A 695 -9.56 -18.72 -12.30
C GLY A 695 -10.71 -18.81 -13.30
N LEU A 696 -11.86 -19.29 -12.84
CA LEU A 696 -13.10 -19.32 -13.60
C LEU A 696 -14.23 -18.76 -12.73
N SER A 697 -15.07 -17.92 -13.31
CA SER A 697 -16.26 -17.40 -12.61
C SER A 697 -17.46 -17.28 -13.55
N ALA A 698 -18.64 -17.32 -12.96
CA ALA A 698 -19.90 -17.04 -13.61
C ALA A 698 -20.69 -16.04 -12.75
N THR A 699 -21.28 -15.05 -13.40
CA THR A 699 -22.18 -14.09 -12.76
C THR A 699 -23.55 -14.20 -13.43
N TRP A 700 -24.59 -14.33 -12.62
CA TRP A 700 -25.97 -14.37 -13.05
C TRP A 700 -26.78 -13.27 -12.37
N ASP A 701 -27.29 -12.35 -13.16
CA ASP A 701 -28.25 -11.33 -12.73
C ASP A 701 -29.65 -11.95 -12.74
N VAL A 702 -30.03 -12.57 -11.60
CA VAL A 702 -31.30 -13.29 -11.42
C VAL A 702 -32.50 -12.41 -11.76
N ASN A 703 -32.40 -11.15 -11.37
CA ASN A 703 -33.32 -10.06 -11.71
C ASN A 703 -32.60 -8.72 -11.44
N LYS A 704 -33.32 -7.60 -11.66
CA LYS A 704 -32.75 -6.25 -11.44
C LYS A 704 -32.25 -5.96 -10.02
N ASN A 705 -32.62 -6.78 -9.04
CA ASN A 705 -32.29 -6.57 -7.62
C ASN A 705 -31.33 -7.61 -7.05
N VAL A 706 -31.10 -8.74 -7.72
CA VAL A 706 -30.31 -9.86 -7.20
C VAL A 706 -29.32 -10.35 -8.23
N SER A 707 -28.06 -10.40 -7.86
CA SER A 707 -26.97 -10.94 -8.66
C SER A 707 -26.21 -12.01 -7.86
N LEU A 708 -25.88 -13.11 -8.51
CA LEU A 708 -25.10 -14.21 -7.96
C LEU A 708 -23.80 -14.35 -8.75
N THR A 709 -22.68 -14.41 -8.05
CA THR A 709 -21.38 -14.73 -8.64
C THR A 709 -20.81 -15.96 -7.97
N GLY A 710 -20.41 -16.96 -8.74
CA GLY A 710 -19.72 -18.14 -8.24
C GLY A 710 -18.50 -18.45 -9.06
N GLY A 711 -17.47 -19.00 -8.45
CA GLY A 711 -16.24 -19.30 -9.17
C GLY A 711 -15.28 -20.21 -8.44
N VAL A 712 -14.18 -20.44 -9.11
CA VAL A 712 -13.04 -21.23 -8.63
C VAL A 712 -11.76 -20.44 -8.91
N ASP A 713 -11.05 -20.08 -7.88
CA ASP A 713 -9.70 -19.58 -8.00
C ASP A 713 -8.71 -20.74 -8.04
N ASN A 714 -7.62 -20.57 -8.82
CA ASN A 714 -6.56 -21.55 -8.93
C ASN A 714 -7.07 -22.97 -9.31
N VAL A 715 -7.75 -23.07 -10.43
CA VAL A 715 -8.38 -24.31 -10.96
C VAL A 715 -7.44 -25.50 -10.99
N PHE A 716 -6.14 -25.27 -11.27
CA PHE A 716 -5.13 -26.32 -11.36
C PHE A 716 -4.41 -26.60 -10.05
N ASP A 717 -4.85 -25.98 -8.94
CA ASP A 717 -4.33 -26.21 -7.60
C ASP A 717 -2.81 -25.98 -7.48
N LYS A 718 -2.29 -24.96 -8.13
CA LYS A 718 -0.87 -24.60 -8.03
C LYS A 718 -0.59 -23.92 -6.69
N ARG A 719 0.11 -24.59 -5.79
CA ARG A 719 0.48 -24.08 -4.48
C ARG A 719 1.95 -23.67 -4.44
N LEU A 720 2.25 -22.61 -3.67
CA LEU A 720 3.59 -22.26 -3.22
C LEU A 720 3.66 -22.38 -1.70
N TRP A 721 4.75 -22.95 -1.25
CA TRP A 721 5.03 -23.18 0.16
C TRP A 721 6.07 -22.19 0.65
N ARG A 722 5.94 -21.79 1.90
CA ARG A 722 6.93 -20.98 2.57
C ARG A 722 8.02 -21.90 3.14
N GLU A 723 9.27 -21.71 2.74
CA GLU A 723 10.39 -22.55 3.20
C GLU A 723 10.95 -22.09 4.53
N GLY A 724 10.80 -20.83 4.87
CA GLY A 724 11.30 -20.26 6.11
C GLY A 724 11.02 -18.82 6.30
N ASN A 725 11.33 -18.36 7.50
CA ASN A 725 11.49 -16.96 7.76
C ASN A 725 12.85 -16.56 7.19
N ALA A 726 12.80 -15.56 6.36
CA ALA A 726 13.98 -14.96 5.79
C ALA A 726 15.00 -14.40 6.82
N GLN A 727 14.76 -14.43 8.12
CA GLN A 727 15.68 -13.83 9.08
C GLN A 727 16.62 -14.79 9.81
N THR A 728 16.27 -16.04 10.02
CA THR A 728 17.00 -16.80 11.04
C THR A 728 17.03 -18.32 10.89
N VAL A 729 17.13 -18.81 9.69
CA VAL A 729 17.32 -20.25 9.51
C VAL A 729 18.78 -20.55 9.23
N SER A 730 19.46 -21.26 10.14
CA SER A 730 20.67 -21.95 9.78
C SER A 730 20.30 -23.34 9.29
N ASP A 731 20.64 -23.65 8.05
CA ASP A 731 20.72 -25.02 7.60
C ASP A 731 21.93 -25.67 8.27
N THR A 732 21.68 -26.53 9.23
CA THR A 732 22.76 -27.15 10.02
C THR A 732 23.46 -28.28 9.27
N LYS A 733 22.90 -28.77 8.14
CA LYS A 733 23.59 -29.77 7.30
C LYS A 733 24.64 -29.13 6.42
N THR A 734 24.37 -27.95 5.89
CA THR A 734 25.32 -27.24 5.00
C THR A 734 26.05 -26.13 5.68
N GLY A 735 25.65 -25.73 6.89
CA GLY A 735 26.17 -24.54 7.58
C GLY A 735 25.67 -23.23 6.98
N ASP A 736 24.74 -23.28 6.04
CA ASP A 736 24.20 -22.12 5.33
C ASP A 736 23.20 -21.36 6.21
N TYR A 737 23.24 -20.06 6.12
CA TYR A 737 22.39 -19.14 6.87
C TYR A 737 21.31 -18.58 5.94
N MET A 738 20.03 -18.81 6.25
CA MET A 738 18.91 -18.19 5.56
C MET A 738 18.51 -16.90 6.28
N ALA A 739 19.20 -15.82 5.99
CA ALA A 739 18.93 -14.58 6.67
C ALA A 739 18.36 -13.51 5.72
N GLY A 740 17.07 -13.56 5.50
CA GLY A 740 16.36 -12.50 4.82
C GLY A 740 16.49 -12.45 3.30
N ALA A 741 16.95 -13.53 2.67
CA ALA A 741 17.36 -13.49 1.29
C ALA A 741 16.64 -14.47 0.36
N GLY A 742 15.98 -15.49 0.90
CA GLY A 742 15.29 -16.53 0.11
C GLY A 742 14.06 -16.00 -0.62
N ALA A 743 13.69 -16.65 -1.72
CA ALA A 743 12.55 -16.26 -2.55
C ALA A 743 11.21 -16.89 -2.11
N TYR A 744 11.23 -18.00 -1.38
CA TYR A 744 10.04 -18.71 -0.89
C TYR A 744 9.55 -18.12 0.45
N THR A 745 8.99 -16.92 0.40
CA THR A 745 8.66 -16.13 1.59
C THR A 745 7.19 -16.07 1.93
N TYR A 746 6.29 -16.66 1.10
CA TYR A 746 4.86 -16.66 1.32
C TYR A 746 4.18 -17.91 0.77
N ASN A 747 2.97 -18.18 1.28
CA ASN A 747 2.10 -19.21 0.75
C ASN A 747 1.20 -18.66 -0.36
N GLU A 748 1.24 -19.25 -1.57
CA GLU A 748 0.19 -19.05 -2.59
C GLU A 748 -0.88 -20.12 -2.35
N PRO A 749 -2.17 -19.73 -2.14
CA PRO A 749 -3.22 -20.67 -1.82
C PRO A 749 -3.57 -21.60 -2.99
N GLY A 750 -4.05 -22.79 -2.67
CA GLY A 750 -4.54 -23.76 -3.61
C GLY A 750 -5.93 -23.43 -4.18
N ARG A 751 -6.55 -24.43 -4.79
CA ARG A 751 -7.90 -24.31 -5.37
C ARG A 751 -8.90 -23.88 -4.30
N THR A 752 -9.67 -22.83 -4.62
CA THR A 752 -10.65 -22.25 -3.72
C THR A 752 -11.95 -21.97 -4.44
N TRP A 753 -13.04 -22.54 -3.96
CA TRP A 753 -14.40 -22.27 -4.44
C TRP A 753 -14.95 -21.05 -3.73
N TYR A 754 -15.71 -20.20 -4.42
CA TYR A 754 -16.34 -19.04 -3.80
C TYR A 754 -17.73 -18.76 -4.36
N MET A 755 -18.52 -18.05 -3.58
CA MET A 755 -19.83 -17.53 -3.98
C MET A 755 -20.06 -16.16 -3.36
N SER A 756 -20.65 -15.27 -4.14
CA SER A 756 -21.10 -13.94 -3.72
C SER A 756 -22.56 -13.75 -4.10
N ILE A 757 -23.33 -13.19 -3.18
CA ILE A 757 -24.74 -12.80 -3.38
C ILE A 757 -24.81 -11.30 -3.17
N ASN A 758 -25.23 -10.57 -4.18
CA ASN A 758 -25.42 -9.13 -4.13
C ASN A 758 -26.89 -8.81 -4.32
N THR A 759 -27.46 -8.08 -3.37
CA THR A 759 -28.86 -7.62 -3.44
C THR A 759 -28.89 -6.11 -3.35
N HIS A 760 -29.76 -5.49 -4.12
CA HIS A 760 -29.95 -4.03 -4.12
C HIS A 760 -31.39 -3.66 -4.49
N PHE A 761 -31.84 -2.48 -4.07
CA PHE A 761 -33.15 -1.90 -4.39
C PHE A 761 -33.02 -0.41 -4.67
#